data_8c6a86bb83105eadfa42b54abbf5e173
#
_entry.id   8c6a86bb83105eadfa42b54abbf5e173
#
_cell.length_a   1.000
_cell.length_b   1.000
_cell.length_c   1.000
_cell.angle_alpha   90.00
_cell.angle_beta   90.00
_cell.angle_gamma   90.00
#
_symmetry.space_group_name_H-M   'P 1'
#
loop_
_entity.id
_entity.type
_entity.pdbx_description
1 polymer ?
#
loop_
_entity_poly.entity_id
_entity_poly.type
_entity_poly.pdbx_seq_one_letter_code
_entity_poly.pdbx_strand_id
1 'polypeptide(L)'
;MPKTTKKKPAPKKKKTKLIVPKVKKTVWKDKIAWVYLGLALFILLISVVFWSLLGAKIQSGNADQIVNSLLFANRATLQHALLPSQHTFLLKWPIFYLIHLFGVTSTTLITFTILTVVATVGLFVLILRSIEKRPLYLGTICLAIASVLMLVPAQPYAGGLLPVNMAMVATRNLEYIVYIYALMLLIKSPFIKSKKFWFSIGLMAILIATDKLFFTVSVGAALIAMFYYAFRNRAVLDNLVSKWLMVTVGGFIGSVIILWLITAAHITRFSNQTVGPYGLVTSAHNVFLAIFYSVTGALTSLGANPASSTTIIRSMSHSLVHNFFSLSIIGYGVNICIVLLGLCIFIWEVRNTLTIKPKKSKTNQSADYRLAVMLGWTTLATFGAFIVTNHAYSVDSRYLTIVFFTIFVAITVYSKTKNLRPKNLVIIGIVLFIAIISGASSSLSSYKADKQALSEVNSRNLTVSQALKAHKVGTLVGDYWRVIPTKLSLSANQTVTPLSSCLIPRQDLSSSLWQPNFHKTSFAYLLSLSGGNLTNYPNCTIDKVTAAYGRPNSSVLIKGTLAKPQELLLFYDNGITASPSTTVTTVINDAAILPVGLTDLPAVNCNHPTVMNIVAHEDDDLLFMNPDIIHELNQGYCERSVYITAGDAGDGTFYYLSRQKGSEAAYAQMLNIPDVWNEKIVQIAPKEYVTMVSPKDNTKVTLVFVHLPDGGLQNTGFASTGFQTITKLYRGNIKTIISVDKQSTYNLPSLENALVSIMTFFNPAEIRTQSTYSGETTPIKDHPDHNTVGAIVTVAAIDYNNDVYGNLTNIPVEYYEGYPMRLRPANVSGEDLLHKEAAYVAYGAFDPSTCSSVAQCNEIATYSSYLARQYQMPY
;
A
#
# COMPACT_ATOMS: atom_id res chain seq x y z
N MET A 1 38.62 85.11 -38.18
CA MET A 1 39.54 83.96 -38.54
C MET A 1 40.21 83.46 -37.28
N PRO A 2 39.90 82.24 -36.84
CA PRO A 2 40.73 81.60 -35.83
C PRO A 2 41.50 80.39 -36.40
N LYS A 3 42.66 80.23 -35.83
CA LYS A 3 43.72 79.31 -36.24
C LYS A 3 43.42 77.87 -36.05
N THR A 4 43.67 77.04 -37.06
CA THR A 4 43.68 75.61 -37.06
C THR A 4 44.86 75.04 -36.25
N THR A 5 44.58 74.31 -35.20
CA THR A 5 45.58 73.53 -34.48
C THR A 5 45.63 72.13 -35.06
N LYS A 6 46.76 71.66 -35.55
CA LYS A 6 47.10 70.34 -36.05
C LYS A 6 47.16 69.34 -34.86
N LYS A 7 46.30 68.30 -34.85
CA LYS A 7 46.41 67.18 -33.97
C LYS A 7 47.58 66.24 -34.35
N LYS A 8 48.46 65.94 -33.37
CA LYS A 8 49.52 64.97 -33.49
C LYS A 8 48.89 63.51 -33.54
N PRO A 9 49.46 62.62 -34.33
CA PRO A 9 49.01 61.23 -34.40
C PRO A 9 49.38 60.47 -33.14
N ALA A 10 48.42 59.66 -32.64
CA ALA A 10 48.55 58.78 -31.46
C ALA A 10 49.54 57.60 -31.72
N PRO A 11 50.33 57.19 -30.74
CA PRO A 11 51.27 56.09 -30.87
C PRO A 11 50.60 54.75 -31.13
N LYS A 12 51.08 54.00 -32.13
CA LYS A 12 50.67 52.62 -32.45
C LYS A 12 50.95 51.68 -31.27
N LYS A 13 49.91 51.14 -30.64
CA LYS A 13 50.04 50.07 -29.65
C LYS A 13 50.63 48.80 -30.29
N LYS A 14 51.84 48.46 -29.87
CA LYS A 14 52.45 47.16 -30.18
C LYS A 14 51.54 46.06 -29.64
N LYS A 15 51.01 45.22 -30.51
CA LYS A 15 50.34 43.95 -30.12
C LYS A 15 51.41 43.01 -29.53
N THR A 16 51.46 42.93 -28.22
CA THR A 16 52.18 41.90 -27.53
C THR A 16 51.44 40.58 -27.79
N LYS A 17 51.99 39.73 -28.61
CA LYS A 17 51.51 38.35 -28.75
C LYS A 17 51.73 37.68 -27.40
N LEU A 18 50.65 37.45 -26.64
CA LEU A 18 50.68 36.53 -25.53
C LEU A 18 51.03 35.14 -26.08
N ILE A 19 52.23 34.70 -25.77
CA ILE A 19 52.65 33.30 -25.97
C ILE A 19 51.90 32.52 -24.92
N VAL A 20 50.71 31.98 -25.28
CA VAL A 20 50.04 30.98 -24.47
C VAL A 20 50.97 29.72 -24.52
N PRO A 21 51.50 29.26 -23.38
CA PRO A 21 52.29 28.04 -23.38
C PRO A 21 51.39 26.92 -23.88
N LYS A 22 51.71 26.30 -25.00
CA LYS A 22 51.11 25.04 -25.42
C LYS A 22 51.38 24.03 -24.32
N VAL A 23 50.38 23.79 -23.44
CA VAL A 23 50.40 22.70 -22.51
C VAL A 23 50.49 21.42 -23.35
N LYS A 24 51.66 20.79 -23.32
CA LYS A 24 51.87 19.46 -23.87
C LYS A 24 50.86 18.56 -23.19
N LYS A 25 49.77 18.22 -23.88
CA LYS A 25 48.83 17.19 -23.42
C LYS A 25 49.64 15.91 -23.24
N THR A 26 49.85 15.52 -21.99
CA THR A 26 50.52 14.28 -21.70
C THR A 26 49.56 13.12 -22.09
N VAL A 27 49.80 12.54 -23.24
CA VAL A 27 49.03 11.42 -23.82
C VAL A 27 48.79 10.28 -22.80
N TRP A 28 49.70 10.12 -21.85
CA TRP A 28 49.59 9.18 -20.75
C TRP A 28 48.49 9.49 -19.74
N LYS A 29 48.27 10.74 -19.38
CA LYS A 29 47.22 11.13 -18.43
C LYS A 29 45.83 10.91 -19.02
N ASP A 30 45.67 11.09 -20.33
CA ASP A 30 44.40 10.82 -21.00
C ASP A 30 44.10 9.32 -21.05
N LYS A 31 45.13 8.45 -21.28
CA LYS A 31 44.97 6.98 -21.28
C LYS A 31 44.54 6.45 -19.92
N ILE A 32 45.15 6.88 -18.83
CA ILE A 32 44.80 6.46 -17.45
C ILE A 32 43.35 6.87 -17.13
N ALA A 33 42.92 8.06 -17.54
CA ALA A 33 41.56 8.52 -17.31
C ALA A 33 40.50 7.65 -18.04
N TRP A 34 40.81 7.17 -19.24
CA TRP A 34 39.90 6.26 -19.97
C TRP A 34 39.92 4.84 -19.39
N VAL A 35 41.05 4.36 -18.91
CA VAL A 35 41.15 3.09 -18.19
C VAL A 35 40.32 3.14 -16.90
N TYR A 36 40.42 4.23 -16.14
CA TYR A 36 39.62 4.45 -14.96
C TYR A 36 38.13 4.45 -15.28
N LEU A 37 37.68 5.14 -16.33
CA LEU A 37 36.29 5.13 -16.77
C LEU A 37 35.86 3.70 -17.16
N GLY A 38 36.69 2.97 -17.91
CA GLY A 38 36.39 1.59 -18.31
C GLY A 38 36.21 0.68 -17.11
N LEU A 39 37.09 0.79 -16.10
CA LEU A 39 36.99 0.03 -14.85
C LEU A 39 35.69 0.44 -14.05
N ALA A 40 35.40 1.73 -13.96
CA ALA A 40 34.23 2.24 -13.28
C ALA A 40 32.92 1.76 -13.95
N LEU A 41 32.87 1.75 -15.28
CA LEU A 41 31.74 1.20 -16.04
C LEU A 41 31.58 -0.31 -15.85
N PHE A 42 32.69 -1.04 -15.79
CA PHE A 42 32.69 -2.48 -15.52
C PHE A 42 32.16 -2.79 -14.12
N ILE A 43 32.63 -2.05 -13.10
CA ILE A 43 32.16 -2.17 -11.73
C ILE A 43 30.66 -1.81 -11.66
N LEU A 44 30.22 -0.74 -12.32
CA LEU A 44 28.81 -0.37 -12.38
C LEU A 44 27.98 -1.48 -13.01
N LEU A 45 28.43 -2.05 -14.14
CA LEU A 45 27.72 -3.15 -14.82
C LEU A 45 27.57 -4.36 -13.91
N ILE A 46 28.66 -4.79 -13.26
CA ILE A 46 28.59 -5.90 -12.30
C ILE A 46 27.63 -5.58 -11.15
N SER A 47 27.69 -4.36 -10.60
CA SER A 47 26.81 -3.92 -9.52
C SER A 47 25.35 -3.93 -9.94
N VAL A 48 25.05 -3.43 -11.14
CA VAL A 48 23.69 -3.41 -11.71
C VAL A 48 23.16 -4.82 -11.95
N VAL A 49 23.99 -5.70 -12.54
CA VAL A 49 23.61 -7.10 -12.80
C VAL A 49 23.37 -7.84 -11.48
N PHE A 50 24.29 -7.68 -10.52
CA PHE A 50 24.18 -8.32 -9.21
C PHE A 50 22.92 -7.86 -8.47
N TRP A 51 22.70 -6.56 -8.35
CA TRP A 51 21.56 -5.98 -7.68
C TRP A 51 20.24 -6.36 -8.37
N SER A 52 20.18 -6.24 -9.70
CA SER A 52 18.97 -6.58 -10.46
C SER A 52 18.67 -8.07 -10.43
N LEU A 53 19.68 -8.94 -10.40
CA LEU A 53 19.52 -10.39 -10.23
C LEU A 53 18.87 -10.71 -8.87
N LEU A 54 19.36 -10.10 -7.78
CA LEU A 54 18.76 -10.30 -6.45
C LEU A 54 17.31 -9.83 -6.43
N GLY A 55 17.06 -8.61 -6.87
CA GLY A 55 15.72 -8.04 -6.91
C GLY A 55 14.77 -8.83 -7.82
N ALA A 56 15.21 -9.22 -9.02
CA ALA A 56 14.40 -9.98 -9.96
C ALA A 56 14.02 -11.38 -9.42
N LYS A 57 14.94 -12.06 -8.72
CA LYS A 57 14.64 -13.34 -8.08
C LYS A 57 13.55 -13.20 -7.02
N ILE A 58 13.63 -12.18 -6.19
CA ILE A 58 12.64 -11.90 -5.15
C ILE A 58 11.30 -11.54 -5.77
N GLN A 59 11.29 -10.70 -6.81
CA GLN A 59 10.09 -10.25 -7.50
C GLN A 59 9.52 -11.27 -8.48
N SER A 60 10.18 -12.39 -8.73
CA SER A 60 9.69 -13.42 -9.66
C SER A 60 8.36 -14.07 -9.24
N GLY A 61 8.00 -13.97 -7.95
CA GLY A 61 6.71 -14.38 -7.42
C GLY A 61 5.67 -13.24 -7.29
N ASN A 62 5.96 -12.04 -7.80
CA ASN A 62 5.05 -10.91 -7.72
C ASN A 62 4.00 -10.98 -8.84
N ALA A 63 2.70 -10.91 -8.45
CA ALA A 63 1.60 -11.01 -9.41
C ALA A 63 1.64 -9.91 -10.49
N ASP A 64 1.97 -8.67 -10.14
CA ASP A 64 2.05 -7.56 -11.09
C ASP A 64 3.17 -7.76 -12.13
N GLN A 65 4.26 -8.42 -11.75
CA GLN A 65 5.35 -8.77 -12.65
C GLN A 65 4.91 -9.83 -13.69
N ILE A 66 4.08 -10.76 -13.28
CA ILE A 66 3.70 -11.95 -14.07
C ILE A 66 2.49 -11.65 -14.97
N VAL A 67 1.46 -11.02 -14.41
CA VAL A 67 0.15 -10.86 -15.05
C VAL A 67 0.23 -10.13 -16.39
N ASN A 68 1.05 -9.08 -16.48
CA ASN A 68 1.20 -8.35 -17.73
C ASN A 68 1.75 -9.25 -18.84
N SER A 69 2.75 -10.09 -18.56
CA SER A 69 3.29 -11.04 -19.54
C SER A 69 2.28 -12.11 -19.93
N LEU A 70 1.41 -12.54 -19.00
CA LEU A 70 0.33 -13.48 -19.28
C LEU A 70 -0.77 -12.87 -20.15
N LEU A 71 -1.11 -11.59 -19.97
CA LEU A 71 -2.09 -10.88 -20.79
C LEU A 71 -1.63 -10.73 -22.24
N PHE A 72 -0.32 -10.64 -22.46
CA PHE A 72 0.29 -10.60 -23.79
C PHE A 72 0.51 -12.00 -24.42
N ALA A 73 0.03 -13.07 -23.78
CA ALA A 73 0.19 -14.45 -24.24
C ALA A 73 -0.37 -14.70 -25.64
N ASN A 74 -1.50 -14.08 -25.95
CA ASN A 74 -2.04 -14.11 -27.30
C ASN A 74 -2.99 -12.91 -27.51
N ARG A 75 -3.27 -12.65 -28.79
CA ARG A 75 -4.14 -11.51 -29.16
C ARG A 75 -5.53 -11.61 -28.54
N ALA A 76 -6.13 -12.80 -28.50
CA ALA A 76 -7.46 -12.97 -27.92
C ALA A 76 -7.49 -12.63 -26.43
N THR A 77 -6.49 -13.09 -25.65
CA THR A 77 -6.38 -12.76 -24.22
C THR A 77 -6.29 -11.26 -24.01
N LEU A 78 -5.48 -10.56 -24.81
CA LEU A 78 -5.30 -9.12 -24.71
C LEU A 78 -6.56 -8.34 -25.12
N GLN A 79 -7.26 -8.77 -26.18
CA GLN A 79 -8.51 -8.17 -26.63
C GLN A 79 -9.64 -8.25 -25.57
N HIS A 80 -9.64 -9.32 -24.79
CA HIS A 80 -10.58 -9.55 -23.69
C HIS A 80 -10.06 -9.08 -22.34
N ALA A 81 -8.88 -8.45 -22.31
CA ALA A 81 -8.31 -7.89 -21.10
C ALA A 81 -8.84 -6.49 -20.81
N LEU A 82 -8.91 -6.16 -19.51
CA LEU A 82 -9.15 -4.81 -19.03
C LEU A 82 -7.88 -4.32 -18.32
N LEU A 83 -7.25 -3.28 -18.88
CA LEU A 83 -6.04 -2.68 -18.30
C LEU A 83 -6.40 -1.40 -17.52
N PRO A 84 -5.75 -1.11 -16.38
CA PRO A 84 -6.01 0.14 -15.65
C PRO A 84 -5.54 1.34 -16.49
N SER A 85 -6.44 2.28 -16.75
CA SER A 85 -6.13 3.48 -17.56
C SER A 85 -5.08 4.40 -16.94
N GLN A 86 -4.83 4.25 -15.65
CA GLN A 86 -3.84 5.05 -14.92
C GLN A 86 -2.41 4.53 -15.11
N HIS A 87 -2.25 3.21 -15.34
CA HIS A 87 -0.97 2.54 -15.41
C HIS A 87 -1.02 1.40 -16.43
N THR A 88 -0.92 1.75 -17.73
CA THR A 88 -1.10 0.81 -18.83
C THR A 88 0.17 0.04 -19.20
N PHE A 89 1.33 0.48 -18.72
CA PHE A 89 2.66 -0.03 -19.12
C PHE A 89 2.93 -0.02 -20.64
N LEU A 90 2.29 0.85 -21.40
CA LEU A 90 2.35 0.86 -22.87
C LEU A 90 3.78 0.82 -23.41
N LEU A 91 4.71 1.55 -22.79
CA LEU A 91 6.12 1.57 -23.19
C LEU A 91 6.79 0.20 -23.10
N LYS A 92 6.24 -0.71 -22.29
CA LYS A 92 6.81 -2.05 -22.04
C LYS A 92 6.08 -3.17 -22.73
N TRP A 93 5.02 -2.89 -23.48
CA TRP A 93 4.32 -3.91 -24.23
C TRP A 93 5.22 -4.76 -25.13
N PRO A 94 6.21 -4.19 -25.86
CA PRO A 94 7.15 -5.01 -26.63
C PRO A 94 7.94 -5.99 -25.76
N ILE A 95 8.30 -5.61 -24.52
CA ILE A 95 9.03 -6.47 -23.60
C ILE A 95 8.14 -7.60 -23.10
N PHE A 96 6.89 -7.33 -22.72
CA PHE A 96 5.93 -8.36 -22.32
C PHE A 96 5.67 -9.36 -23.44
N TYR A 97 5.55 -8.87 -24.67
CA TYR A 97 5.41 -9.74 -25.84
C TYR A 97 6.65 -10.62 -26.05
N LEU A 98 7.85 -10.07 -25.90
CA LEU A 98 9.09 -10.85 -25.97
C LEU A 98 9.16 -11.91 -24.85
N ILE A 99 8.81 -11.56 -23.62
CA ILE A 99 8.74 -12.52 -22.50
C ILE A 99 7.79 -13.68 -22.86
N HIS A 100 6.65 -13.36 -23.47
CA HIS A 100 5.72 -14.39 -23.91
C HIS A 100 6.33 -15.31 -24.97
N LEU A 101 7.01 -14.76 -25.99
CA LEU A 101 7.64 -15.55 -27.04
C LEU A 101 8.68 -16.57 -26.52
N PHE A 102 9.41 -16.21 -25.43
CA PHE A 102 10.36 -17.09 -24.76
C PHE A 102 9.72 -17.98 -23.67
N GLY A 103 8.41 -17.83 -23.45
CA GLY A 103 7.65 -18.47 -22.38
C GLY A 103 7.69 -17.69 -21.08
N VAL A 104 6.51 -17.54 -20.42
CA VAL A 104 6.38 -16.85 -19.14
C VAL A 104 6.85 -17.77 -18.03
N THR A 105 8.13 -17.72 -17.72
CA THR A 105 8.79 -18.49 -16.65
C THR A 105 9.52 -17.55 -15.70
N SER A 106 9.85 -18.03 -14.49
CA SER A 106 10.69 -17.26 -13.57
C SER A 106 12.03 -16.87 -14.21
N THR A 107 12.63 -17.74 -14.99
CA THR A 107 13.92 -17.49 -15.67
C THR A 107 13.79 -16.37 -16.71
N THR A 108 12.76 -16.38 -17.55
CA THR A 108 12.54 -15.32 -18.55
C THR A 108 12.22 -13.99 -17.88
N LEU A 109 11.38 -13.97 -16.85
CA LEU A 109 11.07 -12.77 -16.07
C LEU A 109 12.33 -12.16 -15.44
N ILE A 110 13.17 -12.99 -14.82
CA ILE A 110 14.46 -12.56 -14.24
C ILE A 110 15.36 -11.98 -15.33
N THR A 111 15.52 -12.68 -16.44
CA THR A 111 16.40 -12.26 -17.53
C THR A 111 15.97 -10.92 -18.12
N PHE A 112 14.68 -10.77 -18.47
CA PHE A 112 14.17 -9.51 -19.00
C PHE A 112 14.17 -8.37 -18.01
N THR A 113 14.04 -8.66 -16.70
CA THR A 113 14.22 -7.68 -15.65
C THR A 113 15.66 -7.15 -15.64
N ILE A 114 16.65 -8.05 -15.63
CA ILE A 114 18.06 -7.66 -15.67
C ILE A 114 18.36 -6.82 -16.91
N LEU A 115 17.92 -7.27 -18.11
CA LEU A 115 18.11 -6.54 -19.36
C LEU A 115 17.47 -5.14 -19.31
N THR A 116 16.26 -5.02 -18.75
CA THR A 116 15.56 -3.74 -18.62
C THR A 116 16.29 -2.79 -17.65
N VAL A 117 16.77 -3.31 -16.52
CA VAL A 117 17.54 -2.49 -15.55
C VAL A 117 18.87 -2.06 -16.14
N VAL A 118 19.61 -2.97 -16.78
CA VAL A 118 20.89 -2.66 -17.44
C VAL A 118 20.68 -1.61 -18.54
N ALA A 119 19.63 -1.76 -19.35
CA ALA A 119 19.29 -0.76 -20.37
C ALA A 119 18.93 0.60 -19.73
N THR A 120 18.15 0.62 -18.66
CA THR A 120 17.78 1.85 -17.95
C THR A 120 19.01 2.59 -17.42
N VAL A 121 19.87 1.89 -16.68
CA VAL A 121 21.10 2.49 -16.12
C VAL A 121 22.09 2.86 -17.23
N GLY A 122 22.23 2.03 -18.26
CA GLY A 122 23.08 2.31 -19.41
C GLY A 122 22.65 3.58 -20.16
N LEU A 123 21.36 3.71 -20.46
CA LEU A 123 20.79 4.93 -21.09
C LEU A 123 20.96 6.15 -20.18
N PHE A 124 20.80 5.97 -18.86
CA PHE A 124 21.06 7.05 -17.91
C PHE A 124 22.51 7.51 -17.94
N VAL A 125 23.45 6.59 -17.93
CA VAL A 125 24.89 6.91 -18.07
C VAL A 125 25.18 7.64 -19.38
N LEU A 126 24.53 7.28 -20.49
CA LEU A 126 24.67 8.00 -21.76
C LEU A 126 24.13 9.44 -21.65
N ILE A 127 23.03 9.67 -20.94
CA ILE A 127 22.54 11.02 -20.62
C ILE A 127 23.59 11.79 -19.81
N LEU A 128 24.13 11.20 -18.74
CA LEU A 128 25.15 11.82 -17.90
C LEU A 128 26.44 12.12 -18.71
N ARG A 129 26.86 11.22 -19.61
CA ARG A 129 27.97 11.45 -20.52
C ARG A 129 27.72 12.61 -21.50
N SER A 130 26.48 12.82 -21.91
CA SER A 130 26.14 13.98 -22.74
C SER A 130 26.37 15.32 -22.01
N ILE A 131 26.27 15.29 -20.68
CA ILE A 131 26.49 16.42 -19.79
C ILE A 131 27.98 16.55 -19.43
N GLU A 132 28.59 15.50 -18.89
CA GLU A 132 29.99 15.47 -18.42
C GLU A 132 30.86 14.57 -19.33
N LYS A 133 31.77 15.19 -20.06
CA LYS A 133 32.63 14.51 -21.06
C LYS A 133 33.98 14.04 -20.49
N ARG A 134 34.35 14.54 -19.32
CA ARG A 134 35.65 14.20 -18.69
C ARG A 134 35.60 12.79 -18.09
N PRO A 135 36.45 11.85 -18.53
CA PRO A 135 36.32 10.45 -18.18
C PRO A 135 36.48 10.17 -16.66
N LEU A 136 37.39 10.89 -15.97
CA LEU A 136 37.57 10.72 -14.52
C LEU A 136 36.31 11.13 -13.73
N TYR A 137 35.66 12.21 -14.08
CA TYR A 137 34.42 12.66 -13.42
C TYR A 137 33.30 11.68 -13.67
N LEU A 138 33.08 11.31 -14.94
CA LEU A 138 32.04 10.37 -15.30
C LEU A 138 32.25 9.01 -14.61
N GLY A 139 33.50 8.51 -14.54
CA GLY A 139 33.80 7.28 -13.85
C GLY A 139 33.49 7.35 -12.34
N THR A 140 33.83 8.49 -11.70
CA THR A 140 33.50 8.69 -10.27
C THR A 140 31.97 8.73 -10.06
N ILE A 141 31.21 9.35 -10.97
CA ILE A 141 29.74 9.35 -10.90
C ILE A 141 29.19 7.93 -11.10
N CYS A 142 29.73 7.15 -12.02
CA CYS A 142 29.34 5.74 -12.21
C CYS A 142 29.57 4.89 -10.94
N LEU A 143 30.68 5.09 -10.25
CA LEU A 143 30.95 4.43 -8.96
C LEU A 143 29.97 4.90 -7.88
N ALA A 144 29.60 6.18 -7.86
CA ALA A 144 28.59 6.69 -6.91
C ALA A 144 27.21 6.07 -7.18
N ILE A 145 26.80 5.90 -8.44
CA ILE A 145 25.57 5.17 -8.80
C ILE A 145 25.64 3.72 -8.29
N ALA A 146 26.76 3.04 -8.52
CA ALA A 146 26.96 1.66 -8.05
C ALA A 146 26.89 1.55 -6.52
N SER A 147 27.49 2.49 -5.79
CA SER A 147 27.43 2.54 -4.32
C SER A 147 25.98 2.69 -3.82
N VAL A 148 25.21 3.58 -4.42
CA VAL A 148 23.80 3.76 -4.07
C VAL A 148 23.00 2.48 -4.31
N LEU A 149 23.13 1.87 -5.49
CA LEU A 149 22.37 0.66 -5.84
C LEU A 149 22.67 -0.52 -4.90
N MET A 150 23.89 -0.65 -4.42
CA MET A 150 24.26 -1.75 -3.53
C MET A 150 23.59 -1.71 -2.15
N LEU A 151 23.05 -0.58 -1.74
CA LEU A 151 22.35 -0.42 -0.46
C LEU A 151 20.85 -0.09 -0.62
N VAL A 152 20.38 -0.03 -1.85
CA VAL A 152 18.93 -0.03 -2.08
C VAL A 152 18.42 -1.44 -1.78
N PRO A 153 17.44 -1.60 -0.88
CA PRO A 153 16.90 -2.91 -0.57
C PRO A 153 16.40 -3.62 -1.81
N ALA A 154 16.92 -4.79 -2.08
CA ALA A 154 16.39 -5.69 -3.11
C ALA A 154 15.15 -6.44 -2.61
N GLN A 155 14.85 -6.34 -1.31
CA GLN A 155 13.72 -7.02 -0.68
C GLN A 155 12.42 -6.27 -0.92
N PRO A 156 11.32 -6.96 -1.26
CA PRO A 156 10.01 -6.44 -0.98
C PRO A 156 9.84 -6.39 0.55
N TYR A 157 9.52 -5.23 1.10
CA TYR A 157 8.94 -5.20 2.44
C TYR A 157 7.75 -6.13 2.44
N ALA A 158 7.54 -6.95 3.48
CA ALA A 158 6.41 -7.84 3.62
C ALA A 158 5.29 -7.59 2.57
N GLY A 159 5.47 -8.09 1.35
CA GLY A 159 4.60 -7.83 0.21
C GLY A 159 4.83 -6.50 -0.55
N GLY A 160 5.78 -5.67 -0.14
CA GLY A 160 6.06 -4.36 -0.78
C GLY A 160 7.02 -4.44 -1.96
N LEU A 161 6.94 -3.42 -2.81
CA LEU A 161 7.82 -3.22 -3.95
C LEU A 161 9.10 -2.51 -3.52
N LEU A 162 10.18 -2.72 -4.28
CA LEU A 162 11.45 -2.02 -4.04
C LEU A 162 11.27 -0.51 -4.06
N PRO A 163 11.89 0.24 -3.14
CA PRO A 163 11.80 1.69 -3.11
C PRO A 163 12.23 2.35 -4.42
N VAL A 164 13.32 1.91 -5.03
CA VAL A 164 13.75 2.40 -6.36
C VAL A 164 12.92 1.80 -7.48
N ASN A 165 12.19 0.75 -7.20
CA ASN A 165 11.24 0.15 -8.12
C ASN A 165 11.82 -0.12 -9.54
N MET A 166 13.09 -0.51 -9.64
CA MET A 166 13.74 -0.79 -10.92
C MET A 166 13.90 -2.29 -11.22
N ALA A 167 13.83 -3.15 -10.21
CA ALA A 167 14.07 -4.59 -10.34
C ALA A 167 12.85 -5.39 -10.80
N MET A 168 11.99 -4.79 -11.59
CA MET A 168 10.81 -5.40 -12.22
C MET A 168 10.67 -4.89 -13.66
N VAL A 169 10.10 -5.69 -14.55
CA VAL A 169 9.68 -5.19 -15.86
C VAL A 169 8.43 -4.31 -15.71
N ALA A 170 7.44 -4.78 -14.96
CA ALA A 170 6.19 -4.07 -14.72
C ALA A 170 6.35 -2.94 -13.69
N THR A 171 7.21 -1.97 -13.97
CA THR A 171 7.52 -0.85 -13.07
C THR A 171 7.96 0.40 -13.81
N ARG A 172 8.14 1.50 -13.08
CA ARG A 172 8.64 2.79 -13.60
C ARG A 172 10.17 2.83 -13.59
N ASN A 173 10.80 2.43 -14.65
CA ASN A 173 12.26 2.51 -14.83
C ASN A 173 12.64 3.20 -16.14
N LEU A 174 12.40 2.63 -17.30
CA LEU A 174 12.63 3.26 -18.61
C LEU A 174 11.81 4.55 -18.79
N GLU A 175 10.67 4.65 -18.15
CA GLU A 175 9.78 5.81 -18.19
C GLU A 175 10.49 7.09 -17.72
N TYR A 176 11.29 7.01 -16.66
CA TYR A 176 12.07 8.15 -16.21
C TYR A 176 13.14 8.58 -17.22
N ILE A 177 13.72 7.63 -17.96
CA ILE A 177 14.68 7.94 -19.02
C ILE A 177 13.99 8.69 -20.17
N VAL A 178 12.81 8.21 -20.58
CA VAL A 178 12.00 8.86 -21.61
C VAL A 178 11.58 10.27 -21.16
N TYR A 179 11.20 10.43 -19.89
CA TYR A 179 10.84 11.73 -19.31
C TYR A 179 12.03 12.71 -19.35
N ILE A 180 13.21 12.30 -18.87
CA ILE A 180 14.42 13.12 -18.89
C ILE A 180 14.78 13.49 -20.32
N TYR A 181 14.68 12.55 -21.27
CA TYR A 181 14.98 12.80 -22.67
C TYR A 181 13.98 13.78 -23.30
N ALA A 182 12.69 13.68 -22.98
CA ALA A 182 11.66 14.62 -23.42
C ALA A 182 11.96 16.05 -22.91
N LEU A 183 12.38 16.19 -21.63
CA LEU A 183 12.81 17.48 -21.09
C LEU A 183 14.07 18.02 -21.77
N MET A 184 15.05 17.16 -22.09
CA MET A 184 16.25 17.56 -22.83
C MET A 184 15.93 18.08 -24.24
N LEU A 185 14.99 17.46 -24.92
CA LEU A 185 14.51 17.92 -26.25
C LEU A 185 13.80 19.26 -26.14
N LEU A 186 12.94 19.42 -25.14
CA LEU A 186 12.25 20.66 -24.87
C LEU A 186 13.24 21.82 -24.63
N ILE A 187 14.24 21.60 -23.77
CA ILE A 187 15.28 22.61 -23.47
C ILE A 187 16.07 23.02 -24.71
N LYS A 188 16.36 22.06 -25.60
CA LYS A 188 17.09 22.29 -26.86
C LYS A 188 16.19 22.79 -27.98
N SER A 189 14.91 23.03 -27.72
CA SER A 189 13.94 23.55 -28.67
C SER A 189 13.89 25.08 -28.61
N PRO A 190 14.41 25.79 -29.60
CA PRO A 190 14.40 27.25 -29.57
C PRO A 190 13.00 27.85 -29.69
N PHE A 191 12.14 27.21 -30.49
CA PHE A 191 10.79 27.69 -30.82
C PHE A 191 9.76 26.55 -30.76
N ILE A 192 8.46 26.93 -30.61
CA ILE A 192 7.32 25.99 -30.64
C ILE A 192 7.23 25.28 -32.01
N LYS A 193 7.63 25.93 -33.12
CA LYS A 193 7.64 25.35 -34.47
C LYS A 193 8.75 24.30 -34.68
N SER A 194 9.67 24.09 -33.74
CA SER A 194 10.78 23.14 -33.91
C SER A 194 10.33 21.67 -33.87
N LYS A 195 10.92 20.81 -34.72
CA LYS A 195 10.68 19.37 -34.69
C LYS A 195 10.94 18.75 -33.30
N LYS A 196 11.90 19.29 -32.53
CA LYS A 196 12.23 18.82 -31.17
C LYS A 196 11.09 19.07 -30.20
N PHE A 197 10.37 20.19 -30.33
CA PHE A 197 9.23 20.52 -29.50
C PHE A 197 8.09 19.50 -29.71
N TRP A 198 7.72 19.26 -30.95
CA TRP A 198 6.67 18.31 -31.29
C TRP A 198 7.05 16.86 -30.94
N PHE A 199 8.32 16.50 -31.11
CA PHE A 199 8.81 15.19 -30.70
C PHE A 199 8.79 15.03 -29.19
N SER A 200 9.06 16.11 -28.43
CA SER A 200 8.90 16.11 -26.97
C SER A 200 7.43 15.88 -26.55
N ILE A 201 6.47 16.48 -27.26
CA ILE A 201 5.03 16.22 -27.05
C ILE A 201 4.70 14.74 -27.33
N GLY A 202 5.20 14.17 -28.43
CA GLY A 202 4.98 12.76 -28.77
C GLY A 202 5.52 11.80 -27.70
N LEU A 203 6.74 12.05 -27.21
CA LEU A 203 7.31 11.26 -26.13
C LEU A 203 6.49 11.38 -24.84
N MET A 204 6.05 12.60 -24.52
CA MET A 204 5.21 12.87 -23.36
C MET A 204 3.85 12.19 -23.48
N ALA A 205 3.27 12.13 -24.71
CA ALA A 205 2.02 11.45 -24.97
C ALA A 205 2.13 9.93 -24.70
N ILE A 206 3.18 9.30 -25.21
CA ILE A 206 3.45 7.87 -24.95
C ILE A 206 3.69 7.64 -23.47
N LEU A 207 4.43 8.51 -22.80
CA LEU A 207 4.76 8.41 -21.40
C LEU A 207 3.52 8.53 -20.50
N ILE A 208 2.67 9.53 -20.76
CA ILE A 208 1.42 9.75 -20.01
C ILE A 208 0.39 8.64 -20.32
N ALA A 209 0.36 8.13 -21.56
CA ALA A 209 -0.43 6.94 -21.90
C ALA A 209 0.06 5.70 -21.13
N THR A 210 1.36 5.59 -20.89
CA THR A 210 1.96 4.52 -20.08
C THR A 210 1.61 4.67 -18.59
N ASP A 211 1.69 5.90 -18.06
CA ASP A 211 1.44 6.17 -16.64
C ASP A 211 1.05 7.63 -16.42
N LYS A 212 -0.16 7.86 -15.92
CA LYS A 212 -0.69 9.21 -15.66
C LYS A 212 0.06 9.96 -14.56
N LEU A 213 0.86 9.29 -13.75
CA LEU A 213 1.74 9.93 -12.76
C LEU A 213 2.61 11.02 -13.41
N PHE A 214 3.14 10.77 -14.61
CA PHE A 214 4.00 11.73 -15.31
C PHE A 214 3.27 13.00 -15.75
N PHE A 215 1.96 12.92 -15.99
CA PHE A 215 1.14 14.13 -16.17
C PHE A 215 1.06 14.92 -14.88
N THR A 216 0.65 14.29 -13.78
CA THR A 216 0.43 14.95 -12.49
C THR A 216 1.70 15.62 -11.97
N VAL A 217 2.83 14.92 -11.95
CA VAL A 217 4.09 15.48 -11.45
C VAL A 217 4.67 16.53 -12.38
N SER A 218 4.48 16.41 -13.70
CA SER A 218 5.01 17.36 -14.68
C SER A 218 4.19 18.66 -14.70
N VAL A 219 2.86 18.58 -14.60
CA VAL A 219 1.99 19.77 -14.46
C VAL A 219 2.27 20.45 -13.13
N GLY A 220 2.28 19.68 -12.02
CA GLY A 220 2.57 20.22 -10.69
C GLY A 220 3.92 20.96 -10.66
N ALA A 221 4.96 20.36 -11.23
CA ALA A 221 6.28 20.95 -11.32
C ALA A 221 6.28 22.24 -12.16
N ALA A 222 5.62 22.25 -13.31
CA ALA A 222 5.53 23.41 -14.17
C ALA A 222 4.75 24.54 -13.50
N LEU A 223 3.65 24.24 -12.80
CA LEU A 223 2.86 25.24 -12.07
C LEU A 223 3.63 25.84 -10.89
N ILE A 224 4.28 25.00 -10.08
CA ILE A 224 5.12 25.48 -8.95
C ILE A 224 6.25 26.37 -9.48
N ALA A 225 6.93 25.94 -10.56
CA ALA A 225 7.99 26.73 -11.20
C ALA A 225 7.45 28.05 -11.76
N MET A 226 6.30 28.03 -12.43
CA MET A 226 5.65 29.22 -12.98
C MET A 226 5.31 30.21 -11.87
N PHE A 227 4.68 29.76 -10.80
CA PHE A 227 4.34 30.59 -9.65
C PHE A 227 5.58 31.23 -9.01
N TYR A 228 6.61 30.40 -8.82
CA TYR A 228 7.88 30.84 -8.25
C TYR A 228 8.60 31.91 -9.14
N TYR A 229 8.63 31.72 -10.45
CA TYR A 229 9.28 32.64 -11.37
C TYR A 229 8.46 33.90 -11.62
N ALA A 230 7.13 33.84 -11.65
CA ALA A 230 6.25 34.98 -11.72
C ALA A 230 6.46 35.90 -10.51
N PHE A 231 6.53 35.36 -9.30
CA PHE A 231 6.79 36.11 -8.07
C PHE A 231 8.14 36.83 -8.08
N ARG A 232 9.09 36.38 -8.94
CA ARG A 232 10.44 36.92 -9.04
C ARG A 232 10.71 37.75 -10.32
N ASN A 233 9.71 38.03 -11.12
CA ASN A 233 9.84 38.81 -12.39
C ASN A 233 10.95 38.31 -13.35
N ARG A 234 10.96 36.97 -13.64
CA ARG A 234 12.00 36.32 -14.46
C ARG A 234 11.49 35.84 -15.82
N ALA A 235 11.18 36.75 -16.71
CA ALA A 235 10.57 36.53 -18.02
C ALA A 235 11.25 35.49 -18.94
N VAL A 236 12.56 35.27 -18.83
CA VAL A 236 13.27 34.27 -19.67
C VAL A 236 12.98 32.83 -19.25
N LEU A 237 12.77 32.59 -17.97
CA LEU A 237 12.43 31.28 -17.44
C LEU A 237 10.94 30.97 -17.61
N ASP A 238 10.10 32.02 -17.63
CA ASP A 238 8.66 31.89 -17.90
C ASP A 238 8.38 31.25 -19.27
N ASN A 239 9.17 31.59 -20.30
CA ASN A 239 9.02 30.99 -21.63
C ASN A 239 9.35 29.50 -21.65
N LEU A 240 10.37 29.04 -20.89
CA LEU A 240 10.69 27.61 -20.81
C LEU A 240 9.60 26.86 -20.04
N VAL A 241 9.12 27.41 -18.92
CA VAL A 241 8.07 26.79 -18.09
C VAL A 241 6.75 26.76 -18.85
N SER A 242 6.39 27.83 -19.58
CA SER A 242 5.19 27.82 -20.41
C SER A 242 5.26 26.76 -21.51
N LYS A 243 6.42 26.57 -22.16
CA LYS A 243 6.64 25.50 -23.11
C LYS A 243 6.54 24.12 -22.44
N TRP A 244 7.04 23.99 -21.22
CA TRP A 244 6.94 22.76 -20.45
C TRP A 244 5.47 22.38 -20.18
N LEU A 245 4.68 23.36 -19.73
CA LEU A 245 3.25 23.18 -19.54
C LEU A 245 2.55 22.78 -20.85
N MET A 246 2.87 23.46 -21.97
CA MET A 246 2.32 23.13 -23.28
C MET A 246 2.68 21.71 -23.73
N VAL A 247 3.93 21.26 -23.49
CA VAL A 247 4.37 19.91 -23.83
C VAL A 247 3.63 18.87 -22.96
N THR A 248 3.41 19.17 -21.69
CA THR A 248 2.72 18.27 -20.78
C THR A 248 1.23 18.17 -21.11
N VAL A 249 0.55 19.29 -21.35
CA VAL A 249 -0.87 19.32 -21.74
C VAL A 249 -1.07 18.70 -23.12
N GLY A 250 -0.23 19.05 -24.08
CA GLY A 250 -0.24 18.43 -25.41
C GLY A 250 0.03 16.92 -25.36
N GLY A 251 0.93 16.50 -24.48
CA GLY A 251 1.19 15.10 -24.18
C GLY A 251 -0.02 14.39 -23.59
N PHE A 252 -0.75 15.04 -22.68
CA PHE A 252 -1.98 14.48 -22.11
C PHE A 252 -3.04 14.28 -23.19
N ILE A 253 -3.29 15.30 -24.04
CA ILE A 253 -4.23 15.17 -25.16
C ILE A 253 -3.80 14.03 -26.09
N GLY A 254 -2.52 13.96 -26.45
CA GLY A 254 -1.96 12.88 -27.24
C GLY A 254 -2.12 11.50 -26.59
N SER A 255 -1.99 11.41 -25.27
CA SER A 255 -2.19 10.16 -24.53
C SER A 255 -3.64 9.67 -24.60
N VAL A 256 -4.61 10.57 -24.50
CA VAL A 256 -6.04 10.22 -24.67
C VAL A 256 -6.30 9.68 -26.07
N ILE A 257 -5.72 10.32 -27.09
CA ILE A 257 -5.85 9.87 -28.49
C ILE A 257 -5.21 8.48 -28.65
N ILE A 258 -4.03 8.24 -28.09
CA ILE A 258 -3.35 6.93 -28.15
C ILE A 258 -4.22 5.84 -27.53
N LEU A 259 -4.73 6.05 -26.31
CA LEU A 259 -5.57 5.06 -25.63
C LEU A 259 -6.90 4.85 -26.37
N TRP A 260 -7.48 5.89 -26.94
CA TRP A 260 -8.66 5.80 -27.77
C TRP A 260 -8.40 4.97 -29.06
N LEU A 261 -7.29 5.21 -29.76
CA LEU A 261 -6.89 4.45 -30.92
C LEU A 261 -6.68 2.96 -30.60
N ILE A 262 -6.04 2.65 -29.48
CA ILE A 262 -5.84 1.27 -29.02
C ILE A 262 -7.19 0.57 -28.77
N THR A 263 -8.13 1.26 -28.16
CA THR A 263 -9.48 0.75 -27.90
C THR A 263 -10.27 0.61 -29.18
N ALA A 264 -10.21 1.60 -30.09
CA ALA A 264 -10.88 1.58 -31.40
C ALA A 264 -10.34 0.48 -32.33
N ALA A 265 -9.04 0.18 -32.21
CA ALA A 265 -8.40 -0.93 -32.94
C ALA A 265 -8.69 -2.30 -32.31
N HIS A 266 -9.52 -2.37 -31.28
CA HIS A 266 -9.84 -3.60 -30.54
C HIS A 266 -8.61 -4.38 -30.07
N ILE A 267 -7.56 -3.66 -29.63
CA ILE A 267 -6.35 -4.29 -29.09
C ILE A 267 -6.59 -4.69 -27.62
N THR A 268 -7.10 -3.78 -26.81
CA THR A 268 -7.51 -4.01 -25.42
C THR A 268 -8.49 -2.92 -24.96
N ARG A 269 -9.03 -3.06 -23.75
CA ARG A 269 -9.91 -2.07 -23.12
C ARG A 269 -9.22 -1.47 -21.89
N PHE A 270 -9.62 -0.25 -21.51
CA PHE A 270 -9.10 0.42 -20.34
C PHE A 270 -10.21 0.69 -19.33
N SER A 271 -9.94 0.37 -18.06
CA SER A 271 -10.86 0.67 -16.97
C SER A 271 -10.75 2.14 -16.58
N ASN A 272 -11.87 2.75 -16.23
CA ASN A 272 -11.90 4.10 -15.65
C ASN A 272 -11.82 4.07 -14.12
N GLN A 273 -11.74 2.90 -13.52
CA GLN A 273 -11.65 2.79 -12.06
C GLN A 273 -10.31 3.34 -11.58
N THR A 274 -10.39 4.22 -10.60
CA THR A 274 -9.22 4.66 -9.83
C THR A 274 -8.77 3.50 -8.95
N VAL A 275 -7.69 2.86 -9.34
CA VAL A 275 -7.08 1.80 -8.52
C VAL A 275 -6.35 2.47 -7.38
N GLY A 276 -6.86 2.32 -6.17
CA GLY A 276 -6.14 2.64 -4.95
C GLY A 276 -6.90 3.55 -3.98
N PRO A 277 -6.66 3.40 -2.69
CA PRO A 277 -7.34 4.14 -1.62
C PRO A 277 -6.78 5.57 -1.41
N TYR A 278 -6.03 6.10 -2.37
CA TYR A 278 -5.34 7.38 -2.23
C TYR A 278 -6.32 8.54 -2.36
N GLY A 279 -6.96 8.88 -1.24
CA GLY A 279 -7.71 10.13 -1.08
C GLY A 279 -6.80 11.31 -0.73
N LEU A 280 -7.38 12.49 -0.64
CA LEU A 280 -6.69 13.66 -0.09
C LEU A 280 -6.43 13.44 1.41
N VAL A 281 -5.30 13.91 1.89
CA VAL A 281 -4.97 13.89 3.32
C VAL A 281 -5.99 14.74 4.09
N THR A 282 -6.62 14.14 5.09
CA THR A 282 -7.67 14.79 5.90
C THR A 282 -7.25 15.03 7.34
N SER A 283 -6.16 14.43 7.81
CA SER A 283 -5.68 14.56 9.19
C SER A 283 -4.23 15.05 9.28
N ALA A 284 -3.91 15.82 10.32
CA ALA A 284 -2.54 16.27 10.59
C ALA A 284 -1.57 15.09 10.86
N HIS A 285 -2.08 14.01 11.45
CA HIS A 285 -1.31 12.78 11.67
C HIS A 285 -0.86 12.15 10.36
N ASN A 286 -1.78 12.00 9.39
CA ASN A 286 -1.46 11.44 8.07
C ASN A 286 -0.52 12.36 7.28
N VAL A 287 -0.63 13.70 7.43
CA VAL A 287 0.37 14.63 6.87
C VAL A 287 1.75 14.35 7.44
N PHE A 288 1.86 14.19 8.76
CA PHE A 288 3.13 13.86 9.41
C PHE A 288 3.69 12.52 8.91
N LEU A 289 2.86 11.48 8.84
CA LEU A 289 3.28 10.17 8.31
C LEU A 289 3.71 10.27 6.85
N ALA A 290 2.97 10.99 6.01
CA ALA A 290 3.32 11.17 4.61
C ALA A 290 4.65 11.93 4.44
N ILE A 291 4.91 12.96 5.25
CA ILE A 291 6.20 13.65 5.30
C ILE A 291 7.29 12.67 5.76
N PHE A 292 7.06 11.93 6.83
CA PHE A 292 8.02 10.96 7.35
C PHE A 292 8.38 9.90 6.31
N TYR A 293 7.37 9.28 5.67
CA TYR A 293 7.61 8.27 4.63
C TYR A 293 8.18 8.87 3.33
N SER A 294 7.90 10.12 3.02
CA SER A 294 8.53 10.77 1.87
C SER A 294 10.04 10.98 2.09
N VAL A 295 10.44 11.39 3.28
CA VAL A 295 11.86 11.58 3.62
C VAL A 295 12.58 10.23 3.73
N THR A 296 12.05 9.31 4.53
CA THR A 296 12.64 7.97 4.71
C THR A 296 12.65 7.17 3.41
N GLY A 297 11.60 7.28 2.60
CA GLY A 297 11.52 6.65 1.29
C GLY A 297 12.53 7.21 0.29
N ALA A 298 12.74 8.52 0.27
CA ALA A 298 13.77 9.15 -0.56
C ALA A 298 15.19 8.70 -0.12
N LEU A 299 15.47 8.67 1.17
CA LEU A 299 16.74 8.15 1.71
C LEU A 299 16.95 6.68 1.35
N THR A 300 15.89 5.85 1.47
CA THR A 300 15.93 4.44 1.08
C THR A 300 16.18 4.26 -0.42
N SER A 301 15.54 5.08 -1.26
CA SER A 301 15.74 5.08 -2.71
C SER A 301 17.16 5.46 -3.14
N LEU A 302 17.92 6.06 -2.25
CA LEU A 302 19.32 6.46 -2.46
C LEU A 302 20.32 5.60 -1.65
N GLY A 303 19.87 4.47 -1.09
CA GLY A 303 20.71 3.63 -0.25
C GLY A 303 21.32 4.38 0.93
N ALA A 304 20.64 5.40 1.44
CA ALA A 304 21.09 6.30 2.50
C ALA A 304 20.27 6.17 3.80
N ASN A 305 19.45 5.12 3.92
CA ASN A 305 18.63 4.85 5.11
C ASN A 305 19.22 3.67 5.89
N PRO A 306 20.05 3.90 6.92
CA PRO A 306 20.64 2.82 7.71
C PRO A 306 19.60 2.07 8.57
N ALA A 307 18.43 2.67 8.82
CA ALA A 307 17.34 1.98 9.51
C ALA A 307 16.69 0.89 8.66
N SER A 308 16.92 0.85 7.35
CA SER A 308 16.46 -0.11 6.34
C SER A 308 14.98 -0.54 6.42
N SER A 309 14.25 -0.09 7.43
CA SER A 309 12.84 -0.37 7.68
C SER A 309 12.05 0.94 7.60
N THR A 310 10.91 0.86 7.00
CA THR A 310 9.95 1.96 6.91
C THR A 310 8.82 1.79 7.93
N THR A 311 8.81 0.68 8.67
CA THR A 311 7.83 0.44 9.72
C THR A 311 8.33 0.98 11.06
N ILE A 312 7.45 1.69 11.69
CA ILE A 312 7.40 2.26 13.06
C ILE A 312 8.58 1.99 14.00
N ILE A 313 9.01 3.03 14.63
CA ILE A 313 10.06 3.31 15.62
C ILE A 313 10.84 2.13 16.24
N ARG A 314 10.22 1.00 16.60
CA ARG A 314 10.91 -0.12 17.25
C ARG A 314 11.71 -1.00 16.27
N SER A 315 11.16 -1.31 15.12
CA SER A 315 11.88 -2.05 14.06
C SER A 315 12.96 -1.17 13.42
N MET A 316 12.73 0.16 13.34
CA MET A 316 13.74 1.12 12.89
C MET A 316 14.93 1.15 13.84
N SER A 317 14.72 1.17 15.15
CA SER A 317 15.81 1.22 16.14
C SER A 317 16.66 -0.05 16.10
N HIS A 318 16.04 -1.22 15.99
CA HIS A 318 16.76 -2.49 15.89
C HIS A 318 17.58 -2.59 14.60
N SER A 319 17.01 -2.25 13.46
CA SER A 319 17.73 -2.22 12.17
C SER A 319 18.83 -1.17 12.16
N LEU A 320 18.60 0.00 12.75
CA LEU A 320 19.60 1.05 12.86
C LEU A 320 20.81 0.59 13.68
N VAL A 321 20.57 0.00 14.86
CA VAL A 321 21.63 -0.52 15.74
C VAL A 321 22.41 -1.63 15.03
N HIS A 322 21.71 -2.59 14.42
CA HIS A 322 22.36 -3.68 13.67
C HIS A 322 23.25 -3.15 12.54
N ASN A 323 22.74 -2.23 11.72
CA ASN A 323 23.51 -1.67 10.60
C ASN A 323 24.65 -0.77 11.07
N PHE A 324 24.49 -0.09 12.22
CA PHE A 324 25.55 0.75 12.80
C PHE A 324 26.78 -0.07 13.19
N PHE A 325 26.57 -1.28 13.72
CA PHE A 325 27.67 -2.18 14.10
C PHE A 325 28.10 -3.14 12.98
N SER A 326 27.60 -2.96 11.76
CA SER A 326 27.96 -3.77 10.60
C SER A 326 28.86 -3.00 9.62
N LEU A 327 29.57 -3.73 8.74
CA LEU A 327 30.34 -3.12 7.66
C LEU A 327 29.49 -2.25 6.73
N SER A 328 28.18 -2.47 6.68
CA SER A 328 27.26 -1.71 5.82
C SER A 328 27.18 -0.23 6.20
N ILE A 329 27.55 0.15 7.44
CA ILE A 329 27.58 1.56 7.89
C ILE A 329 28.45 2.45 7.00
N ILE A 330 29.56 1.90 6.47
CA ILE A 330 30.46 2.65 5.58
C ILE A 330 29.71 3.06 4.31
N GLY A 331 29.00 2.12 3.71
CA GLY A 331 28.19 2.37 2.52
C GLY A 331 27.06 3.38 2.80
N TYR A 332 26.32 3.21 3.90
CA TYR A 332 25.28 4.16 4.30
C TYR A 332 25.84 5.57 4.52
N GLY A 333 26.97 5.70 5.22
CA GLY A 333 27.63 6.98 5.46
C GLY A 333 28.04 7.68 4.16
N VAL A 334 28.62 6.95 3.21
CA VAL A 334 28.99 7.47 1.89
C VAL A 334 27.75 7.92 1.11
N ASN A 335 26.70 7.11 1.12
CA ASN A 335 25.47 7.46 0.40
C ASN A 335 24.73 8.65 1.02
N ILE A 336 24.75 8.79 2.35
CA ILE A 336 24.27 10.00 3.04
C ILE A 336 25.06 11.24 2.56
N CYS A 337 26.37 11.14 2.44
CA CYS A 337 27.19 12.23 1.89
C CYS A 337 26.80 12.58 0.43
N ILE A 338 26.48 11.58 -0.40
CA ILE A 338 25.99 11.80 -1.77
C ILE A 338 24.65 12.54 -1.75
N VAL A 339 23.72 12.17 -0.88
CA VAL A 339 22.43 12.83 -0.71
C VAL A 339 22.60 14.27 -0.26
N LEU A 340 23.41 14.50 0.78
CA LEU A 340 23.68 15.84 1.29
C LEU A 340 24.35 16.73 0.23
N LEU A 341 25.30 16.17 -0.53
CA LEU A 341 25.91 16.89 -1.66
C LEU A 341 24.86 17.26 -2.71
N GLY A 342 24.01 16.33 -3.10
CA GLY A 342 22.91 16.58 -4.04
C GLY A 342 21.97 17.67 -3.56
N LEU A 343 21.57 17.64 -2.28
CA LEU A 343 20.72 18.64 -1.67
C LEU A 343 21.40 20.02 -1.62
N CYS A 344 22.66 20.09 -1.20
CA CYS A 344 23.45 21.31 -1.20
C CYS A 344 23.57 21.91 -2.62
N ILE A 345 23.80 21.07 -3.63
CA ILE A 345 23.86 21.49 -5.03
C ILE A 345 22.51 22.04 -5.46
N PHE A 346 21.41 21.38 -5.14
CA PHE A 346 20.06 21.83 -5.48
C PHE A 346 19.76 23.19 -4.84
N ILE A 347 20.03 23.35 -3.56
CA ILE A 347 19.85 24.63 -2.85
C ILE A 347 20.71 25.72 -3.50
N TRP A 348 21.97 25.41 -3.85
CA TRP A 348 22.86 26.35 -4.51
C TRP A 348 22.35 26.73 -5.92
N GLU A 349 21.83 25.77 -6.69
CA GLU A 349 21.25 26.00 -8.01
C GLU A 349 20.00 26.89 -7.93
N VAL A 350 19.10 26.62 -6.98
CA VAL A 350 17.92 27.43 -6.70
C VAL A 350 18.35 28.86 -6.32
N ARG A 351 19.32 29.00 -5.40
CA ARG A 351 19.84 30.33 -4.98
C ARG A 351 20.47 31.10 -6.14
N ASN A 352 21.26 30.44 -6.99
CA ASN A 352 21.89 31.10 -8.14
C ASN A 352 20.88 31.54 -9.18
N THR A 353 19.82 30.78 -9.40
CA THR A 353 18.68 31.22 -10.22
C THR A 353 18.03 32.49 -9.66
N LEU A 354 18.10 32.69 -8.34
CA LEU A 354 17.53 33.83 -7.64
C LEU A 354 18.38 35.13 -7.72
N THR A 355 19.71 34.99 -7.75
CA THR A 355 20.64 36.08 -7.54
C THR A 355 21.13 36.71 -8.84
N ILE A 356 20.97 36.07 -10.00
CA ILE A 356 21.44 36.59 -11.29
C ILE A 356 20.52 37.72 -11.74
N LYS A 357 21.04 38.97 -11.68
CA LYS A 357 20.34 40.18 -12.17
C LYS A 357 20.13 40.08 -13.68
N PRO A 358 18.92 40.38 -14.19
CA PRO A 358 18.57 40.18 -15.60
C PRO A 358 19.35 40.98 -16.62
N LYS A 359 20.05 42.05 -16.23
CA LYS A 359 20.69 43.03 -17.14
C LYS A 359 22.11 42.69 -17.62
N LYS A 360 22.79 41.63 -17.14
CA LYS A 360 24.17 41.33 -17.50
C LYS A 360 24.48 39.90 -17.97
N SER A 361 23.54 39.05 -18.07
CA SER A 361 23.82 37.66 -18.49
C SER A 361 23.39 37.39 -19.94
N LYS A 362 24.26 37.75 -20.88
CA LYS A 362 24.36 37.04 -22.18
C LYS A 362 24.99 35.65 -22.02
N THR A 363 25.20 35.17 -20.83
CA THR A 363 25.63 33.81 -20.56
C THR A 363 24.39 32.89 -20.70
N ASN A 364 24.32 32.20 -21.84
CA ASN A 364 23.50 31.00 -21.99
C ASN A 364 23.67 30.15 -20.74
N GLN A 365 22.70 30.16 -19.83
CA GLN A 365 22.61 29.10 -18.84
C GLN A 365 22.62 27.81 -19.63
N SER A 366 23.61 26.93 -19.36
CA SER A 366 23.78 25.72 -20.16
C SER A 366 22.48 24.91 -20.15
N ALA A 367 22.15 24.29 -21.26
CA ALA A 367 20.96 23.39 -21.34
C ALA A 367 20.94 22.39 -20.21
N ASP A 368 22.11 21.95 -19.76
CA ASP A 368 22.30 20.98 -18.69
C ASP A 368 21.84 21.52 -17.33
N TYR A 369 22.14 22.79 -17.04
CA TYR A 369 21.67 23.45 -15.83
C TYR A 369 20.14 23.55 -15.78
N ARG A 370 19.49 23.90 -16.90
CA ARG A 370 18.04 23.96 -17.00
C ARG A 370 17.40 22.59 -16.76
N LEU A 371 18.04 21.50 -17.22
CA LEU A 371 17.60 20.14 -16.98
C LEU A 371 17.60 19.81 -15.49
N ALA A 372 18.70 20.10 -14.79
CA ALA A 372 18.80 19.86 -13.36
C ALA A 372 17.72 20.61 -12.57
N VAL A 373 17.47 21.88 -12.91
CA VAL A 373 16.43 22.68 -12.26
C VAL A 373 15.03 22.12 -12.54
N MET A 374 14.71 21.72 -13.77
CA MET A 374 13.41 21.13 -14.11
C MET A 374 13.18 19.81 -13.37
N LEU A 375 14.19 18.95 -13.26
CA LEU A 375 14.11 17.71 -12.48
C LEU A 375 13.97 18.00 -10.99
N GLY A 376 14.61 19.04 -10.48
CA GLY A 376 14.42 19.52 -9.10
C GLY A 376 12.97 19.91 -8.82
N TRP A 377 12.34 20.68 -9.71
CA TRP A 377 10.91 21.02 -9.58
C TRP A 377 10.01 19.79 -9.70
N THR A 378 10.35 18.84 -10.59
CA THR A 378 9.60 17.58 -10.70
C THR A 378 9.69 16.78 -9.40
N THR A 379 10.87 16.71 -8.80
CA THR A 379 11.07 16.06 -7.51
C THR A 379 10.24 16.72 -6.41
N LEU A 380 10.27 18.04 -6.33
CA LEU A 380 9.46 18.80 -5.35
C LEU A 380 7.96 18.57 -5.55
N ALA A 381 7.48 18.57 -6.80
CA ALA A 381 6.09 18.28 -7.12
C ALA A 381 5.71 16.84 -6.73
N THR A 382 6.64 15.88 -6.90
CA THR A 382 6.41 14.48 -6.48
C THR A 382 6.27 14.37 -4.96
N PHE A 383 7.12 15.06 -4.19
CA PHE A 383 6.97 15.12 -2.72
C PHE A 383 5.65 15.76 -2.32
N GLY A 384 5.27 16.88 -2.95
CA GLY A 384 4.00 17.55 -2.69
C GLY A 384 2.81 16.65 -2.97
N ALA A 385 2.80 15.98 -4.12
CA ALA A 385 1.76 15.01 -4.48
C ALA A 385 1.69 13.85 -3.48
N PHE A 386 2.85 13.29 -3.10
CA PHE A 386 2.95 12.21 -2.12
C PHE A 386 2.33 12.61 -0.76
N ILE A 387 2.62 13.82 -0.29
CA ILE A 387 2.09 14.31 0.99
C ILE A 387 0.59 14.56 0.91
N VAL A 388 0.12 15.18 -0.18
CA VAL A 388 -1.28 15.60 -0.34
C VAL A 388 -2.23 14.42 -0.59
N THR A 389 -1.73 13.34 -1.20
CA THR A 389 -2.54 12.17 -1.58
C THR A 389 -2.47 11.00 -0.61
N ASN A 390 -2.26 11.26 0.68
CA ASN A 390 -2.32 10.30 1.77
C ASN A 390 -1.46 9.02 1.56
N HIS A 391 -0.24 9.18 1.06
CA HIS A 391 0.72 8.09 0.95
C HIS A 391 1.37 7.83 2.32
N ALA A 392 0.61 7.24 3.24
CA ALA A 392 1.01 7.00 4.62
C ALA A 392 1.63 5.61 4.84
N TYR A 393 2.04 4.91 3.77
CA TYR A 393 2.61 3.57 3.83
C TYR A 393 4.01 3.52 3.25
N SER A 394 4.83 2.68 3.83
CA SER A 394 6.21 2.48 3.41
C SER A 394 6.38 2.02 1.97
N VAL A 395 5.46 1.18 1.49
CA VAL A 395 5.45 0.66 0.12
C VAL A 395 5.33 1.76 -0.93
N ASP A 396 4.77 2.90 -0.56
CA ASP A 396 4.56 4.03 -1.45
C ASP A 396 5.85 4.77 -1.79
N SER A 397 6.94 4.53 -1.06
CA SER A 397 8.27 5.08 -1.38
C SER A 397 8.73 4.78 -2.82
N ARG A 398 8.16 3.77 -3.47
CA ARG A 398 8.35 3.46 -4.89
C ARG A 398 8.05 4.64 -5.83
N TYR A 399 7.18 5.57 -5.45
CA TYR A 399 6.85 6.75 -6.22
C TYR A 399 7.95 7.82 -6.19
N LEU A 400 8.91 7.70 -5.28
CA LEU A 400 10.01 8.66 -5.10
C LEU A 400 11.27 8.33 -5.94
N THR A 401 11.19 7.38 -6.85
CA THR A 401 12.32 6.96 -7.71
C THR A 401 12.94 8.11 -8.52
N ILE A 402 12.16 9.16 -8.82
CA ILE A 402 12.66 10.35 -9.52
C ILE A 402 13.83 11.03 -8.78
N VAL A 403 13.88 10.90 -7.45
CA VAL A 403 14.95 11.48 -6.61
C VAL A 403 16.31 10.95 -7.01
N PHE A 404 16.40 9.65 -7.31
CA PHE A 404 17.63 9.00 -7.77
C PHE A 404 18.18 9.68 -9.04
N PHE A 405 17.34 9.84 -10.05
CA PHE A 405 17.76 10.46 -11.30
C PHE A 405 18.12 11.94 -11.13
N THR A 406 17.34 12.67 -10.34
CA THR A 406 17.53 14.11 -10.11
C THR A 406 18.88 14.39 -9.44
N ILE A 407 19.23 13.65 -8.39
CA ILE A 407 20.48 13.84 -7.65
C ILE A 407 21.69 13.61 -8.56
N PHE A 408 21.70 12.53 -9.33
CA PHE A 408 22.84 12.25 -10.20
C PHE A 408 22.95 13.21 -11.39
N VAL A 409 21.85 13.71 -11.93
CA VAL A 409 21.90 14.80 -12.93
C VAL A 409 22.45 16.08 -12.29
N ALA A 410 21.99 16.47 -11.11
CA ALA A 410 22.47 17.67 -10.41
C ALA A 410 23.99 17.57 -10.10
N ILE A 411 24.45 16.45 -9.53
CA ILE A 411 25.88 16.20 -9.28
C ILE A 411 26.68 16.29 -10.58
N THR A 412 26.18 15.73 -11.68
CA THR A 412 26.86 15.73 -12.98
C THR A 412 26.95 17.15 -13.54
N VAL A 413 25.89 17.94 -13.46
CA VAL A 413 25.90 19.35 -13.90
C VAL A 413 26.85 20.17 -13.05
N TYR A 414 26.84 19.98 -11.74
CA TYR A 414 27.74 20.66 -10.81
C TYR A 414 29.20 20.29 -11.06
N SER A 415 29.50 19.04 -11.37
CA SER A 415 30.86 18.57 -11.66
C SER A 415 31.53 19.37 -12.80
N LYS A 416 30.76 19.81 -13.80
CA LYS A 416 31.26 20.66 -14.90
C LYS A 416 31.82 22.01 -14.43
N THR A 417 31.32 22.53 -13.32
CA THR A 417 31.75 23.79 -12.74
C THR A 417 33.02 23.70 -11.90
N LYS A 418 33.45 22.47 -11.60
CA LYS A 418 34.57 22.20 -10.71
C LYS A 418 35.75 21.58 -11.45
N ASN A 419 36.94 21.94 -10.98
CA ASN A 419 38.20 21.37 -11.44
C ASN A 419 38.91 20.75 -10.23
N LEU A 420 38.47 19.53 -9.86
CA LEU A 420 39.14 18.74 -8.85
C LEU A 420 40.45 18.17 -9.42
N ARG A 421 41.49 18.05 -8.56
CA ARG A 421 42.75 17.39 -8.95
C ARG A 421 42.44 15.92 -9.26
N PRO A 422 43.09 15.31 -10.28
CA PRO A 422 42.87 13.91 -10.64
C PRO A 422 43.03 12.95 -9.47
N LYS A 423 44.00 13.18 -8.60
CA LYS A 423 44.24 12.38 -7.40
C LYS A 423 43.03 12.36 -6.45
N ASN A 424 42.32 13.49 -6.31
CA ASN A 424 41.14 13.57 -5.44
C ASN A 424 40.00 12.74 -5.99
N LEU A 425 39.80 12.74 -7.31
CA LEU A 425 38.77 11.90 -7.97
C LEU A 425 39.07 10.42 -7.81
N VAL A 426 40.35 10.00 -7.88
CA VAL A 426 40.73 8.62 -7.64
C VAL A 426 40.51 8.24 -6.19
N ILE A 427 40.83 9.10 -5.22
CA ILE A 427 40.60 8.86 -3.78
C ILE A 427 39.10 8.70 -3.54
N ILE A 428 38.25 9.61 -4.07
CA ILE A 428 36.81 9.50 -4.00
C ILE A 428 36.35 8.15 -4.61
N GLY A 429 36.90 7.77 -5.76
CA GLY A 429 36.59 6.47 -6.40
C GLY A 429 36.95 5.27 -5.54
N ILE A 430 38.05 5.31 -4.80
CA ILE A 430 38.43 4.24 -3.85
C ILE A 430 37.43 4.17 -2.70
N VAL A 431 37.04 5.31 -2.13
CA VAL A 431 36.03 5.38 -1.05
C VAL A 431 34.68 4.81 -1.54
N LEU A 432 34.27 5.19 -2.75
CA LEU A 432 33.04 4.66 -3.38
C LEU A 432 33.15 3.14 -3.62
N PHE A 433 34.31 2.65 -4.03
CA PHE A 433 34.53 1.21 -4.23
C PHE A 433 34.42 0.43 -2.91
N ILE A 434 34.99 0.96 -1.82
CA ILE A 434 34.80 0.39 -0.48
C ILE A 434 33.34 0.37 -0.08
N ALA A 435 32.59 1.45 -0.36
CA ALA A 435 31.16 1.52 -0.11
C ALA A 435 30.36 0.50 -0.95
N ILE A 436 30.74 0.25 -2.19
CA ILE A 436 30.14 -0.80 -3.06
C ILE A 436 30.33 -2.18 -2.42
N ILE A 437 31.51 -2.52 -1.97
CA ILE A 437 31.80 -3.82 -1.31
C ILE A 437 30.99 -3.95 -0.02
N SER A 438 30.97 -2.89 0.79
CA SER A 438 30.20 -2.80 2.02
C SER A 438 28.70 -3.04 1.75
N GLY A 439 28.13 -2.38 0.74
CA GLY A 439 26.74 -2.54 0.33
C GLY A 439 26.42 -3.92 -0.25
N ALA A 440 27.33 -4.49 -1.05
CA ALA A 440 27.16 -5.83 -1.60
C ALA A 440 27.10 -6.91 -0.50
N SER A 441 27.88 -6.77 0.55
CA SER A 441 27.82 -7.66 1.73
C SER A 441 26.47 -7.60 2.41
N SER A 442 25.92 -6.39 2.61
CA SER A 442 24.59 -6.18 3.19
C SER A 442 23.48 -6.78 2.30
N SER A 443 23.51 -6.51 1.00
CA SER A 443 22.52 -7.03 0.05
C SER A 443 22.54 -8.56 -0.03
N LEU A 444 23.71 -9.17 0.06
CA LEU A 444 23.85 -10.63 0.05
C LEU A 444 23.30 -11.26 1.34
N SER A 445 23.55 -10.65 2.49
CA SER A 445 23.01 -11.09 3.78
C SER A 445 21.48 -11.06 3.76
N SER A 446 20.90 -9.96 3.30
CA SER A 446 19.46 -9.81 3.13
C SER A 446 18.88 -10.87 2.19
N TYR A 447 19.54 -11.11 1.04
CA TYR A 447 19.08 -12.13 0.09
C TYR A 447 19.07 -13.55 0.66
N LYS A 448 20.03 -13.90 1.53
CA LYS A 448 20.06 -15.21 2.18
C LYS A 448 18.81 -15.45 3.04
N ALA A 449 18.35 -14.44 3.76
CA ALA A 449 17.12 -14.51 4.55
C ALA A 449 15.89 -14.72 3.67
N ASP A 450 15.82 -14.05 2.52
CA ASP A 450 14.67 -14.16 1.61
C ASP A 450 14.66 -15.41 0.75
N LYS A 451 15.82 -16.02 0.55
CA LYS A 451 15.92 -17.27 -0.23
C LYS A 451 15.05 -18.39 0.36
N GLN A 452 14.96 -18.46 1.67
CA GLN A 452 14.11 -19.44 2.36
C GLN A 452 12.63 -19.16 2.04
N ALA A 453 12.18 -17.93 2.23
CA ALA A 453 10.80 -17.54 1.93
C ALA A 453 10.42 -17.80 0.46
N LEU A 454 11.33 -17.53 -0.47
CA LEU A 454 11.13 -17.82 -1.89
C LEU A 454 11.05 -19.33 -2.17
N SER A 455 11.86 -20.14 -1.51
CA SER A 455 11.81 -21.61 -1.60
C SER A 455 10.47 -22.14 -1.12
N GLU A 456 9.95 -21.59 -0.03
CA GLU A 456 8.64 -21.95 0.52
C GLU A 456 7.49 -21.61 -0.45
N VAL A 457 7.53 -20.43 -1.10
CA VAL A 457 6.55 -20.06 -2.13
C VAL A 457 6.60 -21.03 -3.31
N ASN A 458 7.79 -21.39 -3.76
CA ASN A 458 7.94 -22.31 -4.88
C ASN A 458 7.45 -23.72 -4.51
N SER A 459 7.76 -24.20 -3.32
CA SER A 459 7.27 -25.50 -2.80
C SER A 459 5.74 -25.53 -2.71
N ARG A 460 5.15 -24.47 -2.16
CA ARG A 460 3.69 -24.29 -2.09
C ARG A 460 3.06 -24.31 -3.49
N ASN A 461 3.61 -23.56 -4.46
CA ASN A 461 3.09 -23.51 -5.83
C ASN A 461 3.19 -24.87 -6.52
N LEU A 462 4.26 -25.61 -6.25
CA LEU A 462 4.43 -26.97 -6.76
C LEU A 462 3.37 -27.91 -6.19
N THR A 463 3.13 -27.85 -4.88
CA THR A 463 2.10 -28.65 -4.19
C THR A 463 0.71 -28.38 -4.77
N VAL A 464 0.35 -27.11 -4.98
CA VAL A 464 -0.90 -26.73 -5.66
C VAL A 464 -0.95 -27.32 -7.07
N SER A 465 0.11 -27.20 -7.84
CA SER A 465 0.18 -27.74 -9.20
C SER A 465 0.01 -29.27 -9.24
N GLN A 466 0.63 -29.98 -8.31
CA GLN A 466 0.50 -31.45 -8.17
C GLN A 466 -0.93 -31.86 -7.80
N ALA A 467 -1.56 -31.16 -6.86
CA ALA A 467 -2.93 -31.39 -6.47
C ALA A 467 -3.91 -31.18 -7.63
N LEU A 468 -3.75 -30.08 -8.40
CA LEU A 468 -4.57 -29.82 -9.58
C LEU A 468 -4.42 -30.92 -10.66
N LYS A 469 -3.22 -31.45 -10.86
CA LYS A 469 -2.96 -32.55 -11.80
C LYS A 469 -3.60 -33.83 -11.35
N ALA A 470 -3.49 -34.17 -10.04
CA ALA A 470 -4.07 -35.38 -9.48
C ALA A 470 -5.60 -35.39 -9.65
N HIS A 471 -6.26 -34.25 -9.49
CA HIS A 471 -7.70 -34.07 -9.66
C HIS A 471 -8.12 -33.78 -11.12
N LYS A 472 -7.16 -33.70 -12.07
CA LYS A 472 -7.41 -33.35 -13.49
C LYS A 472 -8.14 -32.03 -13.69
N VAL A 473 -7.91 -31.06 -12.80
CA VAL A 473 -8.57 -29.75 -12.81
C VAL A 473 -7.81 -28.78 -13.70
N GLY A 474 -8.55 -28.10 -14.60
CA GLY A 474 -8.00 -27.16 -15.56
C GLY A 474 -7.90 -25.72 -15.09
N THR A 475 -8.61 -25.34 -14.03
CA THR A 475 -8.69 -23.93 -13.61
C THR A 475 -8.50 -23.79 -12.11
N LEU A 476 -7.60 -22.88 -11.73
CA LEU A 476 -7.39 -22.46 -10.35
C LEU A 476 -8.03 -21.08 -10.13
N VAL A 477 -8.94 -20.99 -9.18
CA VAL A 477 -9.66 -19.76 -8.81
C VAL A 477 -9.20 -19.31 -7.43
N GLY A 478 -9.02 -18.02 -7.23
CA GLY A 478 -8.64 -17.50 -5.90
C GLY A 478 -8.03 -16.10 -5.95
N ASP A 479 -7.48 -15.69 -4.83
CA ASP A 479 -6.86 -14.39 -4.65
C ASP A 479 -5.79 -14.08 -5.72
N TYR A 480 -5.85 -12.87 -6.29
CA TYR A 480 -4.94 -12.39 -7.34
C TYR A 480 -3.45 -12.59 -6.99
N TRP A 481 -3.07 -12.20 -5.77
CA TRP A 481 -1.67 -12.26 -5.31
C TRP A 481 -1.16 -13.69 -5.10
N ARG A 482 -2.09 -14.67 -5.07
CA ARG A 482 -1.78 -16.08 -4.85
C ARG A 482 -1.88 -16.92 -6.11
N VAL A 483 -2.95 -16.74 -6.90
CA VAL A 483 -3.15 -17.60 -8.08
C VAL A 483 -2.28 -17.18 -9.27
N ILE A 484 -2.01 -15.88 -9.45
CA ILE A 484 -1.15 -15.42 -10.56
C ILE A 484 0.28 -15.95 -10.42
N PRO A 485 0.96 -15.87 -9.27
CA PRO A 485 2.27 -16.50 -9.10
C PRO A 485 2.25 -18.02 -9.29
N THR A 486 1.18 -18.69 -8.87
CA THR A 486 1.03 -20.14 -9.02
C THR A 486 1.03 -20.55 -10.49
N LYS A 487 0.54 -19.69 -11.40
CA LYS A 487 0.53 -19.95 -12.86
C LYS A 487 1.90 -20.35 -13.41
N LEU A 488 2.99 -19.84 -12.85
CA LEU A 488 4.35 -20.19 -13.27
C LEU A 488 4.70 -21.68 -13.03
N SER A 489 3.99 -22.34 -12.12
CA SER A 489 4.16 -23.76 -11.80
C SER A 489 3.09 -24.65 -12.42
N LEU A 490 2.09 -24.06 -13.09
CA LEU A 490 1.02 -24.80 -13.77
C LEU A 490 1.42 -25.20 -15.18
N SER A 491 0.80 -26.25 -15.69
CA SER A 491 0.95 -26.66 -17.09
C SER A 491 0.31 -25.63 -18.03
N ALA A 492 0.68 -25.71 -19.32
CA ALA A 492 0.15 -24.79 -20.35
C ALA A 492 -1.39 -24.82 -20.44
N ASN A 493 -1.98 -25.98 -20.24
CA ASN A 493 -3.44 -26.19 -20.34
C ASN A 493 -4.21 -25.78 -19.10
N GLN A 494 -3.52 -25.43 -18.00
CA GLN A 494 -4.15 -24.98 -16.78
C GLN A 494 -4.21 -23.46 -16.73
N THR A 495 -5.36 -22.90 -16.39
CA THR A 495 -5.61 -21.48 -16.30
C THR A 495 -5.76 -21.02 -14.85
N VAL A 496 -5.71 -19.72 -14.67
CA VAL A 496 -5.96 -19.09 -13.35
C VAL A 496 -7.06 -18.05 -13.52
N THR A 497 -7.98 -18.00 -12.57
CA THR A 497 -9.00 -16.94 -12.46
C THR A 497 -8.71 -16.14 -11.21
N PRO A 498 -8.10 -14.95 -11.34
CA PRO A 498 -7.86 -14.09 -10.20
C PRO A 498 -9.16 -13.43 -9.72
N LEU A 499 -9.35 -13.40 -8.41
CA LEU A 499 -10.47 -12.73 -7.77
C LEU A 499 -10.02 -11.36 -7.23
N SER A 500 -10.94 -10.40 -7.16
CA SER A 500 -10.78 -9.11 -6.48
C SER A 500 -11.32 -9.12 -5.05
N SER A 501 -12.25 -10.04 -4.77
CA SER A 501 -12.78 -10.37 -3.44
C SER A 501 -13.27 -11.82 -3.47
N CYS A 502 -13.80 -12.31 -2.37
CA CYS A 502 -14.12 -13.73 -2.16
C CYS A 502 -14.72 -14.45 -3.38
N LEU A 503 -15.72 -13.91 -4.03
CA LEU A 503 -16.42 -14.57 -5.14
C LEU A 503 -16.43 -13.73 -6.42
N ILE A 504 -15.81 -12.55 -6.38
CA ILE A 504 -15.87 -11.59 -7.47
C ILE A 504 -14.60 -11.69 -8.31
N PRO A 505 -14.70 -12.11 -9.57
CA PRO A 505 -13.56 -12.10 -10.48
C PRO A 505 -12.96 -10.71 -10.63
N ARG A 506 -11.64 -10.65 -10.64
CA ARG A 506 -10.93 -9.41 -10.88
C ARG A 506 -11.15 -8.96 -12.32
N GLN A 507 -11.57 -7.72 -12.50
CA GLN A 507 -11.82 -7.16 -13.82
C GLN A 507 -10.57 -6.53 -14.43
N ASP A 508 -9.85 -5.71 -13.68
CA ASP A 508 -8.61 -5.07 -14.11
C ASP A 508 -7.40 -6.03 -13.99
N LEU A 509 -6.41 -5.88 -14.85
CA LEU A 509 -5.27 -6.79 -14.95
C LEU A 509 -5.72 -8.28 -15.06
N SER A 510 -6.78 -8.50 -15.77
CA SER A 510 -7.39 -9.81 -16.00
C SER A 510 -7.99 -9.88 -17.39
N SER A 511 -8.27 -11.09 -17.88
CA SER A 511 -8.97 -11.33 -19.14
C SER A 511 -10.26 -12.07 -18.85
N SER A 512 -11.35 -11.69 -19.53
CA SER A 512 -12.60 -12.42 -19.40
C SER A 512 -12.49 -13.87 -19.90
N LEU A 513 -11.51 -14.18 -20.73
CA LEU A 513 -11.21 -15.56 -21.15
C LEU A 513 -10.63 -16.43 -20.03
N TRP A 514 -10.19 -15.83 -18.93
CA TRP A 514 -9.72 -16.57 -17.75
C TRP A 514 -10.87 -16.93 -16.79
N GLN A 515 -12.08 -16.52 -17.12
CA GLN A 515 -13.27 -16.85 -16.34
C GLN A 515 -13.98 -18.04 -17.00
N PRO A 516 -13.87 -19.24 -16.44
CA PRO A 516 -14.54 -20.41 -17.01
C PRO A 516 -16.04 -20.33 -16.78
N ASN A 517 -16.78 -21.11 -17.55
CA ASN A 517 -18.16 -21.40 -17.19
C ASN A 517 -18.15 -22.41 -16.02
N PHE A 518 -18.29 -21.92 -14.81
CA PHE A 518 -18.23 -22.70 -13.58
C PHE A 518 -19.25 -23.85 -13.51
N HIS A 519 -20.35 -23.79 -14.27
CA HIS A 519 -21.30 -24.88 -14.34
C HIS A 519 -20.90 -26.04 -15.26
N LYS A 520 -19.88 -25.85 -16.11
CA LYS A 520 -19.46 -26.83 -17.12
C LYS A 520 -17.98 -27.19 -17.05
N THR A 521 -17.23 -26.53 -16.19
CA THR A 521 -15.77 -26.67 -16.15
C THR A 521 -15.32 -27.06 -14.76
N SER A 522 -14.48 -28.08 -14.65
CA SER A 522 -13.82 -28.42 -13.38
C SER A 522 -12.89 -27.28 -12.94
N PHE A 523 -12.94 -26.95 -11.68
CA PHE A 523 -12.07 -25.93 -11.10
C PHE A 523 -11.69 -26.27 -9.66
N ALA A 524 -10.62 -25.66 -9.18
CA ALA A 524 -10.26 -25.68 -7.78
C ALA A 524 -10.27 -24.25 -7.23
N TYR A 525 -10.88 -24.05 -6.09
CA TYR A 525 -10.90 -22.78 -5.38
C TYR A 525 -9.81 -22.79 -4.30
N LEU A 526 -8.90 -21.84 -4.37
CA LEU A 526 -7.82 -21.65 -3.40
C LEU A 526 -8.28 -20.67 -2.32
N LEU A 527 -8.57 -21.19 -1.14
CA LEU A 527 -9.02 -20.46 0.02
C LEU A 527 -7.87 -20.28 1.03
N SER A 528 -7.69 -19.09 1.57
CA SER A 528 -6.80 -18.82 2.70
C SER A 528 -7.55 -19.05 4.00
N LEU A 529 -7.05 -19.91 4.89
CA LEU A 529 -7.71 -20.28 6.15
C LEU A 529 -7.35 -19.35 7.31
N SER A 530 -6.32 -18.54 7.16
CA SER A 530 -5.93 -17.56 8.19
C SER A 530 -5.64 -16.21 7.55
N GLY A 531 -6.14 -15.15 8.15
CA GLY A 531 -5.90 -13.78 7.76
C GLY A 531 -4.43 -13.42 7.87
N GLY A 532 -3.67 -13.62 6.82
CA GLY A 532 -2.32 -13.03 6.74
C GLY A 532 -2.41 -11.63 6.16
N ASN A 533 -1.59 -10.69 6.65
CA ASN A 533 -1.45 -9.29 6.20
C ASN A 533 -1.17 -9.10 4.69
N LEU A 534 -1.29 -10.13 3.88
CA LEU A 534 -1.01 -10.11 2.44
C LEU A 534 -2.27 -10.29 1.60
N THR A 535 -3.42 -10.48 2.20
CA THR A 535 -4.67 -10.64 1.47
C THR A 535 -5.53 -9.41 1.70
N ASN A 536 -5.73 -8.62 0.66
CA ASN A 536 -6.79 -7.62 0.63
C ASN A 536 -8.20 -8.27 0.64
N TYR A 537 -8.31 -9.55 1.01
CA TYR A 537 -9.53 -10.35 0.98
C TYR A 537 -9.69 -11.13 2.27
N PRO A 538 -9.93 -10.46 3.38
CA PRO A 538 -9.97 -11.12 4.68
C PRO A 538 -11.08 -12.18 4.82
N ASN A 539 -12.14 -12.18 4.03
CA ASN A 539 -13.40 -12.75 4.47
C ASN A 539 -14.01 -13.77 3.52
N CYS A 540 -13.17 -14.58 2.88
CA CYS A 540 -13.62 -15.74 2.14
C CYS A 540 -13.60 -16.96 3.06
N THR A 541 -14.76 -17.38 3.54
CA THR A 541 -14.92 -18.60 4.35
C THR A 541 -15.29 -19.79 3.48
N ILE A 542 -15.07 -20.99 4.00
CA ILE A 542 -15.51 -22.24 3.35
C ILE A 542 -17.02 -22.16 3.09
N ASP A 543 -17.79 -21.66 4.05
CA ASP A 543 -19.25 -21.59 3.95
C ASP A 543 -19.72 -20.67 2.84
N LYS A 544 -19.05 -19.50 2.68
CA LYS A 544 -19.36 -18.59 1.55
C LYS A 544 -19.06 -19.23 0.19
N VAL A 545 -17.94 -19.92 0.09
CA VAL A 545 -17.57 -20.61 -1.15
C VAL A 545 -18.51 -21.78 -1.42
N THR A 546 -18.86 -22.54 -0.40
CA THR A 546 -19.79 -23.68 -0.53
C THR A 546 -21.23 -23.23 -0.76
N ALA A 547 -21.66 -22.13 -0.18
CA ALA A 547 -22.95 -21.52 -0.48
C ALA A 547 -23.07 -21.07 -1.95
N ALA A 548 -21.98 -20.50 -2.50
CA ALA A 548 -21.96 -20.01 -3.87
C ALA A 548 -21.76 -21.10 -4.93
N TYR A 549 -20.90 -22.08 -4.64
CA TYR A 549 -20.49 -23.09 -5.62
C TYR A 549 -21.00 -24.51 -5.30
N GLY A 550 -21.67 -24.69 -4.18
CA GLY A 550 -22.08 -26.00 -3.67
C GLY A 550 -20.96 -26.68 -2.88
N ARG A 551 -21.21 -27.88 -2.38
CA ARG A 551 -20.20 -28.67 -1.65
C ARG A 551 -19.09 -29.10 -2.62
N PRO A 552 -17.82 -28.92 -2.27
CA PRO A 552 -16.72 -29.44 -3.08
C PRO A 552 -16.71 -30.98 -3.06
N ASN A 553 -16.24 -31.57 -4.16
CA ASN A 553 -16.07 -33.02 -4.28
C ASN A 553 -14.97 -33.53 -3.31
N SER A 554 -13.93 -32.75 -3.14
CA SER A 554 -12.82 -33.06 -2.24
C SER A 554 -12.09 -31.75 -1.84
N SER A 555 -11.21 -31.85 -0.85
CA SER A 555 -10.35 -30.73 -0.45
C SER A 555 -8.94 -31.20 -0.11
N VAL A 556 -7.96 -30.35 -0.34
CA VAL A 556 -6.56 -30.59 0.00
C VAL A 556 -6.01 -29.41 0.79
N LEU A 557 -5.53 -29.70 2.00
CA LEU A 557 -4.89 -28.71 2.86
C LEU A 557 -3.45 -28.45 2.38
N ILE A 558 -3.15 -27.22 2.05
CA ILE A 558 -1.80 -26.74 1.76
C ILE A 558 -1.24 -26.20 3.07
N LYS A 559 -0.27 -26.90 3.64
CA LYS A 559 0.36 -26.47 4.89
C LYS A 559 1.03 -25.13 4.73
N GLY A 560 0.68 -24.19 5.60
CA GLY A 560 1.34 -22.90 5.72
C GLY A 560 2.65 -23.01 6.49
N THR A 561 3.40 -21.91 6.48
CA THR A 561 4.54 -21.68 7.37
C THR A 561 4.14 -20.68 8.44
N LEU A 562 4.96 -20.49 9.48
CA LEU A 562 4.76 -19.46 10.52
C LEU A 562 4.51 -18.04 9.96
N ALA A 563 5.02 -17.76 8.73
CA ALA A 563 4.87 -16.49 8.08
C ALA A 563 3.76 -16.44 7.00
N LYS A 564 3.08 -17.58 6.74
CA LYS A 564 2.07 -17.66 5.67
C LYS A 564 0.88 -18.50 6.12
N PRO A 565 -0.34 -18.04 5.83
CA PRO A 565 -1.53 -18.73 6.22
C PRO A 565 -1.63 -20.13 5.59
N GLN A 566 -2.26 -21.05 6.27
CA GLN A 566 -2.71 -22.30 5.68
C GLN A 566 -3.71 -21.99 4.59
N GLU A 567 -3.70 -22.81 3.53
CA GLU A 567 -4.61 -22.67 2.41
C GLU A 567 -5.33 -23.99 2.18
N LEU A 568 -6.56 -23.88 1.72
CA LEU A 568 -7.39 -25.03 1.37
C LEU A 568 -7.73 -24.97 -0.12
N LEU A 569 -7.43 -26.03 -0.84
CA LEU A 569 -7.94 -26.25 -2.19
C LEU A 569 -9.26 -26.99 -2.11
N LEU A 570 -10.31 -26.36 -2.59
CA LEU A 570 -11.64 -26.96 -2.73
C LEU A 570 -11.83 -27.38 -4.19
N PHE A 571 -12.06 -28.66 -4.44
CA PHE A 571 -12.17 -29.21 -5.80
C PHE A 571 -13.63 -29.37 -6.22
N TYR A 572 -13.93 -28.88 -7.41
CA TYR A 572 -15.23 -28.98 -8.08
C TYR A 572 -15.01 -29.70 -9.41
N ASP A 573 -14.91 -31.03 -9.35
CA ASP A 573 -14.49 -31.87 -10.47
C ASP A 573 -15.49 -31.84 -11.65
N ASN A 574 -16.77 -31.62 -11.36
CA ASN A 574 -17.85 -31.53 -12.36
C ASN A 574 -18.40 -30.09 -12.49
N GLY A 575 -17.67 -29.11 -12.01
CA GLY A 575 -18.16 -27.72 -11.90
C GLY A 575 -19.20 -27.57 -10.81
N ILE A 576 -19.93 -26.45 -10.86
CA ILE A 576 -21.01 -26.19 -9.91
C ILE A 576 -22.17 -27.12 -10.22
N THR A 577 -22.44 -28.06 -9.34
CA THR A 577 -23.53 -29.04 -9.45
C THR A 577 -24.83 -28.52 -8.83
N ALA A 578 -24.82 -27.43 -8.09
CA ALA A 578 -26.02 -26.82 -7.61
C ALA A 578 -26.89 -26.48 -8.84
N SER A 579 -28.10 -27.09 -8.94
CA SER A 579 -29.17 -26.48 -9.72
C SER A 579 -29.12 -24.99 -9.43
N PRO A 580 -29.31 -24.13 -10.43
CA PRO A 580 -29.64 -22.76 -10.14
C PRO A 580 -30.99 -22.78 -9.42
N SER A 581 -31.03 -23.09 -8.14
CA SER A 581 -31.92 -22.43 -7.26
C SER A 581 -31.58 -20.98 -7.57
N THR A 582 -32.40 -20.44 -8.47
CA THR A 582 -32.63 -19.02 -8.67
C THR A 582 -32.08 -18.29 -7.50
N THR A 583 -30.95 -17.56 -7.67
CA THR A 583 -30.49 -16.68 -6.62
C THR A 583 -29.06 -16.88 -6.13
N VAL A 584 -28.09 -16.90 -7.05
CA VAL A 584 -26.77 -16.39 -6.67
C VAL A 584 -26.72 -14.85 -6.73
N THR A 585 -27.74 -14.21 -7.29
CA THR A 585 -28.01 -12.79 -7.09
C THR A 585 -28.74 -12.51 -5.78
N THR A 586 -29.06 -13.55 -5.04
CA THR A 586 -29.83 -13.51 -3.81
C THR A 586 -29.20 -14.32 -2.66
N VAL A 587 -27.91 -14.56 -2.69
CA VAL A 587 -27.21 -14.91 -1.44
C VAL A 587 -26.70 -13.64 -0.75
N ILE A 588 -26.94 -12.51 -1.34
CA ILE A 588 -27.22 -11.22 -0.69
C ILE A 588 -28.75 -10.96 -0.63
N ASN A 589 -29.55 -11.71 -1.30
CA ASN A 589 -30.95 -11.97 -1.01
C ASN A 589 -31.01 -13.43 -0.61
N ASP A 590 -30.77 -13.70 0.66
CA ASP A 590 -31.82 -14.22 1.42
C ASP A 590 -32.94 -14.74 0.52
N ALA A 591 -33.27 -15.97 0.61
CA ALA A 591 -34.66 -16.29 0.87
C ALA A 591 -34.99 -15.30 1.98
N ALA A 592 -35.64 -14.19 1.66
CA ALA A 592 -35.79 -13.08 2.59
C ALA A 592 -36.10 -13.73 3.92
N ILE A 593 -35.15 -13.70 4.86
CA ILE A 593 -35.47 -13.99 6.25
C ILE A 593 -36.43 -12.87 6.50
N LEU A 594 -37.71 -13.18 6.36
CA LEU A 594 -38.77 -12.18 6.57
C LEU A 594 -38.53 -11.71 7.99
N PRO A 595 -38.31 -10.42 8.21
CA PRO A 595 -38.05 -9.93 9.53
C PRO A 595 -39.13 -10.43 10.46
N VAL A 596 -38.70 -11.10 11.54
CA VAL A 596 -39.62 -11.56 12.57
C VAL A 596 -39.75 -10.41 13.57
N GLY A 597 -40.97 -10.06 13.97
CA GLY A 597 -41.13 -9.10 15.07
C GLY A 597 -40.50 -9.61 16.34
N LEU A 598 -39.90 -8.72 17.12
CA LEU A 598 -39.27 -9.10 18.42
C LEU A 598 -40.31 -9.81 19.33
N THR A 599 -41.56 -9.38 19.32
CA THR A 599 -42.67 -9.98 20.08
C THR A 599 -43.11 -11.33 19.55
N ASP A 600 -42.76 -11.70 18.32
CA ASP A 600 -43.13 -12.96 17.68
C ASP A 600 -42.04 -14.05 17.91
N LEU A 601 -40.92 -13.67 18.49
CA LEU A 601 -39.87 -14.62 18.88
C LEU A 601 -40.31 -15.37 20.12
N PRO A 602 -40.07 -16.71 20.17
CA PRO A 602 -40.27 -17.45 21.40
C PRO A 602 -39.34 -16.90 22.48
N ALA A 603 -39.88 -16.77 23.69
CA ALA A 603 -39.09 -16.39 24.85
C ALA A 603 -37.89 -17.32 24.99
N VAL A 604 -36.72 -16.77 25.11
CA VAL A 604 -35.49 -17.54 25.32
C VAL A 604 -35.44 -17.89 26.79
N ASN A 605 -35.94 -19.09 27.14
CA ASN A 605 -35.89 -19.56 28.52
C ASN A 605 -34.45 -19.90 28.92
N CYS A 606 -33.98 -19.18 29.89
CA CYS A 606 -32.73 -19.49 30.59
C CYS A 606 -33.06 -19.94 32.03
N ASN A 607 -32.54 -21.06 32.46
CA ASN A 607 -32.76 -21.59 33.83
C ASN A 607 -31.87 -20.87 34.86
N HIS A 608 -30.98 -19.99 34.44
CA HIS A 608 -30.05 -19.24 35.24
C HIS A 608 -30.23 -17.73 34.92
N PRO A 609 -29.73 -16.83 35.77
CA PRO A 609 -29.74 -15.41 35.45
C PRO A 609 -29.17 -15.06 34.07
N THR A 610 -29.73 -14.04 33.44
CA THR A 610 -29.22 -13.51 32.18
C THR A 610 -28.35 -12.29 32.43
N VAL A 611 -27.16 -12.27 31.90
CA VAL A 611 -26.29 -11.10 31.85
C VAL A 611 -26.28 -10.53 30.42
N MET A 612 -26.35 -9.22 30.32
CA MET A 612 -26.36 -8.55 29.03
C MET A 612 -25.13 -7.64 28.90
N ASN A 613 -24.26 -7.95 27.91
CA ASN A 613 -23.07 -7.17 27.57
C ASN A 613 -23.42 -6.27 26.38
N ILE A 614 -23.37 -4.96 26.52
CA ILE A 614 -23.67 -4.01 25.45
C ILE A 614 -22.42 -3.20 25.16
N VAL A 615 -21.82 -3.41 24.01
CA VAL A 615 -20.51 -2.86 23.63
C VAL A 615 -20.53 -2.19 22.27
N ALA A 616 -19.48 -1.44 21.95
CA ALA A 616 -19.40 -0.75 20.69
C ALA A 616 -19.07 -1.68 19.52
N HIS A 617 -18.00 -2.49 19.63
CA HIS A 617 -17.49 -3.31 18.53
C HIS A 617 -17.47 -4.80 18.89
N GLU A 618 -17.28 -5.65 17.90
CA GLU A 618 -17.43 -7.10 18.01
C GLU A 618 -16.35 -7.83 18.84
N ASP A 619 -15.27 -7.13 19.21
CA ASP A 619 -14.19 -7.68 20.04
C ASP A 619 -14.13 -7.07 21.44
N ASP A 620 -14.94 -6.07 21.74
CA ASP A 620 -14.85 -5.31 22.98
C ASP A 620 -15.21 -6.12 24.22
N ASP A 621 -16.24 -6.94 24.14
CA ASP A 621 -16.64 -7.84 25.23
C ASP A 621 -15.57 -8.91 25.50
N LEU A 622 -14.95 -9.40 24.43
CA LEU A 622 -13.86 -10.39 24.52
C LEU A 622 -12.59 -9.80 25.13
N LEU A 623 -12.26 -8.56 24.81
CA LEU A 623 -11.07 -7.86 25.29
C LEU A 623 -11.26 -7.31 26.70
N PHE A 624 -12.42 -6.71 27.00
CA PHE A 624 -12.61 -5.90 28.18
C PHE A 624 -13.46 -6.54 29.28
N MET A 625 -14.37 -7.50 28.92
CA MET A 625 -15.29 -8.13 29.87
C MET A 625 -14.96 -9.60 30.14
N ASN A 626 -13.98 -10.20 29.48
CA ASN A 626 -13.42 -11.49 29.89
C ASN A 626 -12.31 -11.28 30.94
N PRO A 627 -12.21 -12.15 31.95
CA PRO A 627 -12.80 -13.48 32.08
C PRO A 627 -14.20 -13.57 32.72
N ASP A 628 -14.86 -12.46 33.08
CA ASP A 628 -16.18 -12.54 33.73
C ASP A 628 -17.22 -13.31 32.90
N ILE A 629 -17.29 -13.03 31.60
CA ILE A 629 -18.18 -13.77 30.68
C ILE A 629 -17.89 -15.27 30.68
N ILE A 630 -16.62 -15.65 30.67
CA ILE A 630 -16.22 -17.08 30.70
C ILE A 630 -16.63 -17.72 32.02
N HIS A 631 -16.44 -17.02 33.16
CA HIS A 631 -16.83 -17.51 34.49
C HIS A 631 -18.32 -17.75 34.58
N GLU A 632 -19.15 -16.84 34.06
CA GLU A 632 -20.60 -16.94 34.09
C GLU A 632 -21.12 -18.02 33.18
N LEU A 633 -20.61 -18.16 31.96
CA LEU A 633 -20.94 -19.26 31.07
C LEU A 633 -20.63 -20.62 31.73
N ASN A 634 -19.51 -20.72 32.46
CA ASN A 634 -19.14 -21.91 33.20
C ASN A 634 -20.06 -22.18 34.38
N GLN A 635 -20.61 -21.13 35.02
CA GLN A 635 -21.60 -21.22 36.06
C GLN A 635 -23.04 -21.48 35.56
N GLY A 636 -23.22 -21.45 34.24
CA GLY A 636 -24.49 -21.74 33.60
C GLY A 636 -25.36 -20.53 33.31
N TYR A 637 -24.87 -19.30 33.53
CA TYR A 637 -25.57 -18.08 33.17
C TYR A 637 -25.83 -18.00 31.69
N CYS A 638 -26.77 -17.16 31.31
CA CYS A 638 -27.07 -16.83 29.93
C CYS A 638 -26.46 -15.50 29.55
N GLU A 639 -25.69 -15.48 28.49
CA GLU A 639 -25.02 -14.28 27.97
C GLU A 639 -25.75 -13.73 26.75
N ARG A 640 -25.99 -12.42 26.77
CA ARG A 640 -26.62 -11.67 25.66
C ARG A 640 -25.70 -10.52 25.30
N SER A 641 -24.89 -10.68 24.26
CA SER A 641 -24.00 -9.62 23.81
C SER A 641 -24.60 -8.83 22.68
N VAL A 642 -24.65 -7.51 22.84
CA VAL A 642 -25.20 -6.56 21.88
C VAL A 642 -24.09 -5.67 21.37
N TYR A 643 -23.85 -5.70 20.08
CA TYR A 643 -22.82 -4.90 19.38
C TYR A 643 -23.51 -3.77 18.67
N ILE A 644 -23.21 -2.53 19.04
CA ILE A 644 -23.94 -1.34 18.55
C ILE A 644 -23.43 -0.92 17.19
N THR A 645 -22.13 -0.86 17.00
CA THR A 645 -21.54 -0.57 15.69
C THR A 645 -21.15 -1.86 14.97
N ALA A 646 -20.96 -1.77 13.69
CA ALA A 646 -20.50 -2.87 12.86
C ALA A 646 -18.97 -3.04 12.92
N GLY A 647 -18.24 -2.19 13.65
CA GLY A 647 -16.79 -2.18 13.66
C GLY A 647 -16.19 -2.20 12.25
N ASP A 648 -16.88 -1.60 11.27
CA ASP A 648 -16.58 -1.74 9.84
C ASP A 648 -15.31 -1.01 9.40
N ALA A 649 -14.75 -0.14 10.23
CA ALA A 649 -13.55 0.66 9.96
C ALA A 649 -13.51 1.29 8.54
N GLY A 650 -14.68 1.42 7.91
CA GLY A 650 -14.83 1.87 6.52
C GLY A 650 -14.51 0.82 5.45
N ASP A 651 -14.19 -0.41 5.83
CA ASP A 651 -13.76 -1.51 4.93
C ASP A 651 -14.96 -2.30 4.33
N GLY A 652 -16.21 -1.93 4.70
CA GLY A 652 -17.41 -2.41 4.03
C GLY A 652 -17.95 -3.74 4.53
N THR A 653 -18.98 -4.24 3.82
CA THR A 653 -19.84 -5.35 4.25
C THR A 653 -19.08 -6.63 4.64
N PHE A 654 -18.08 -7.00 3.87
CA PHE A 654 -17.33 -8.24 4.14
C PHE A 654 -16.52 -8.17 5.44
N TYR A 655 -15.99 -7.01 5.77
CA TYR A 655 -15.19 -6.85 6.97
C TYR A 655 -16.04 -6.98 8.24
N TYR A 656 -17.14 -6.24 8.37
CA TYR A 656 -17.97 -6.33 9.57
C TYR A 656 -18.66 -7.69 9.72
N LEU A 657 -19.12 -8.33 8.61
CA LEU A 657 -19.67 -9.67 8.69
C LEU A 657 -18.64 -10.72 9.13
N SER A 658 -17.38 -10.50 8.82
CA SER A 658 -16.31 -11.37 9.30
C SER A 658 -16.07 -11.19 10.79
N ARG A 659 -16.08 -9.96 11.29
CA ARG A 659 -15.99 -9.70 12.73
C ARG A 659 -17.17 -10.31 13.48
N GLN A 660 -18.38 -10.22 12.93
CA GLN A 660 -19.56 -10.93 13.46
C GLN A 660 -19.30 -12.45 13.57
N LYS A 661 -18.76 -13.08 12.51
CA LYS A 661 -18.36 -14.50 12.56
C LYS A 661 -17.24 -14.77 13.56
N GLY A 662 -16.36 -13.82 13.77
CA GLY A 662 -15.35 -13.87 14.81
C GLY A 662 -15.95 -13.95 16.21
N SER A 663 -16.94 -13.09 16.52
CA SER A 663 -17.66 -13.16 17.80
C SER A 663 -18.38 -14.49 17.98
N GLU A 664 -19.05 -15.00 16.93
CA GLU A 664 -19.66 -16.33 16.95
C GLU A 664 -18.63 -17.43 17.30
N ALA A 665 -17.48 -17.44 16.61
CA ALA A 665 -16.42 -18.42 16.85
C ALA A 665 -15.84 -18.32 18.28
N ALA A 666 -15.68 -17.09 18.81
CA ALA A 666 -15.21 -16.88 20.16
C ALA A 666 -16.17 -17.43 21.22
N TYR A 667 -17.47 -17.19 21.05
CA TYR A 667 -18.48 -17.76 21.98
C TYR A 667 -18.65 -19.27 21.82
N ALA A 668 -18.51 -19.79 20.59
CA ALA A 668 -18.46 -21.25 20.40
C ALA A 668 -17.26 -21.88 21.10
N GLN A 669 -16.11 -21.22 21.08
CA GLN A 669 -14.89 -21.62 21.80
C GLN A 669 -15.10 -21.58 23.32
N MET A 670 -15.67 -20.50 23.86
CA MET A 670 -15.94 -20.37 25.30
C MET A 670 -16.94 -21.43 25.80
N LEU A 671 -17.93 -21.79 25.00
CA LEU A 671 -18.92 -22.84 25.30
C LEU A 671 -18.42 -24.25 25.00
N ASN A 672 -17.28 -24.40 24.34
CA ASN A 672 -16.76 -25.67 23.83
C ASN A 672 -17.80 -26.45 23.00
N ILE A 673 -18.45 -25.75 22.05
CA ILE A 673 -19.45 -26.29 21.11
C ILE A 673 -19.02 -26.08 19.65
N PRO A 674 -19.62 -26.81 18.70
CA PRO A 674 -19.42 -26.53 17.27
C PRO A 674 -19.85 -25.12 16.91
N ASP A 675 -19.08 -24.44 16.07
CA ASP A 675 -19.35 -23.09 15.55
C ASP A 675 -20.45 -23.13 14.46
N VAL A 676 -21.68 -23.42 14.89
CA VAL A 676 -22.88 -23.51 14.03
C VAL A 676 -24.00 -22.68 14.65
N TRP A 677 -24.42 -21.68 13.95
CA TRP A 677 -25.34 -20.65 14.44
C TRP A 677 -26.62 -20.56 13.59
N ASN A 678 -27.73 -20.20 14.26
CA ASN A 678 -28.97 -19.81 13.62
C ASN A 678 -29.05 -18.28 13.61
N GLU A 679 -29.23 -17.69 12.43
CA GLU A 679 -29.34 -16.25 12.25
C GLU A 679 -30.77 -15.85 11.95
N LYS A 680 -31.22 -14.71 12.51
CA LYS A 680 -32.55 -14.12 12.27
C LYS A 680 -32.40 -12.61 12.15
N ILE A 681 -33.10 -12.01 11.21
CA ILE A 681 -33.32 -10.57 11.17
C ILE A 681 -34.56 -10.27 12.00
N VAL A 682 -34.41 -9.44 13.02
CA VAL A 682 -35.48 -9.12 13.99
C VAL A 682 -35.86 -7.66 13.85
N GLN A 683 -37.13 -7.42 13.63
CA GLN A 683 -37.70 -6.08 13.61
C GLN A 683 -38.01 -5.63 15.03
N ILE A 684 -37.32 -4.61 15.50
CA ILE A 684 -37.57 -3.96 16.80
C ILE A 684 -38.68 -2.93 16.70
N ALA A 685 -38.62 -2.09 15.68
CA ALA A 685 -39.61 -1.07 15.36
C ALA A 685 -39.68 -0.85 13.83
N PRO A 686 -40.64 -0.11 13.31
CA PRO A 686 -40.71 0.17 11.87
C PRO A 686 -39.40 0.82 11.36
N LYS A 687 -38.70 0.16 10.41
CA LYS A 687 -37.40 0.54 9.87
C LYS A 687 -36.24 0.43 10.86
N GLU A 688 -36.41 -0.37 11.87
CA GLU A 688 -35.37 -0.66 12.85
C GLU A 688 -35.20 -2.18 13.00
N TYR A 689 -34.14 -2.71 12.49
CA TYR A 689 -33.84 -4.14 12.45
C TYR A 689 -32.48 -4.41 13.10
N VAL A 690 -32.37 -5.57 13.72
CA VAL A 690 -31.10 -6.12 14.25
C VAL A 690 -30.92 -7.54 13.73
N THR A 691 -29.66 -7.99 13.65
CA THR A 691 -29.35 -9.38 13.39
C THR A 691 -29.16 -10.08 14.73
N MET A 692 -29.93 -11.13 15.01
CA MET A 692 -29.77 -11.99 16.18
C MET A 692 -29.24 -13.36 15.77
N VAL A 693 -28.17 -13.80 16.38
CA VAL A 693 -27.60 -15.14 16.16
C VAL A 693 -27.54 -15.91 17.48
N SER A 694 -27.84 -17.19 17.42
CA SER A 694 -27.75 -18.09 18.57
C SER A 694 -27.17 -19.42 18.14
N PRO A 695 -26.37 -20.11 18.96
CA PRO A 695 -25.89 -21.45 18.63
C PRO A 695 -27.06 -22.40 18.34
N LYS A 696 -26.88 -23.27 17.33
CA LYS A 696 -27.98 -24.14 16.83
C LYS A 696 -28.67 -24.97 17.92
N ASP A 697 -27.90 -25.50 18.85
CA ASP A 697 -28.41 -26.43 19.88
C ASP A 697 -28.12 -25.94 21.33
N ASN A 698 -27.88 -24.61 21.48
CA ASN A 698 -27.57 -24.02 22.77
C ASN A 698 -28.25 -22.66 22.95
N THR A 699 -29.05 -22.49 23.97
CA THR A 699 -29.79 -21.27 24.28
C THR A 699 -29.08 -20.32 25.26
N LYS A 700 -27.90 -20.73 25.76
CA LYS A 700 -27.15 -19.91 26.73
C LYS A 700 -26.64 -18.59 26.13
N VAL A 701 -26.40 -18.52 24.83
CA VAL A 701 -25.83 -17.35 24.19
C VAL A 701 -26.75 -16.82 23.08
N THR A 702 -26.90 -15.52 23.02
CA THR A 702 -27.44 -14.82 21.86
C THR A 702 -26.60 -13.57 21.60
N LEU A 703 -26.14 -13.39 20.39
CA LEU A 703 -25.43 -12.21 19.94
C LEU A 703 -26.38 -11.36 19.11
N VAL A 704 -26.39 -10.06 19.34
CA VAL A 704 -27.28 -9.09 18.68
C VAL A 704 -26.41 -8.01 18.01
N PHE A 705 -26.59 -7.82 16.72
CA PHE A 705 -25.84 -6.84 15.94
C PHE A 705 -26.77 -5.74 15.42
N VAL A 706 -26.50 -4.49 15.82
CA VAL A 706 -27.28 -3.30 15.40
C VAL A 706 -26.71 -2.71 14.12
N HIS A 707 -25.45 -2.99 13.82
CA HIS A 707 -24.73 -2.61 12.59
C HIS A 707 -24.65 -1.10 12.32
N LEU A 708 -24.52 -0.25 13.35
CA LEU A 708 -24.28 1.18 13.11
C LEU A 708 -22.84 1.42 12.63
N PRO A 709 -22.57 2.51 11.88
CA PRO A 709 -21.24 2.83 11.41
C PRO A 709 -20.22 3.02 12.54
N ASP A 710 -19.01 2.45 12.38
CA ASP A 710 -17.85 2.73 13.20
C ASP A 710 -17.42 4.20 13.06
N GLY A 711 -17.16 4.86 14.18
CA GLY A 711 -16.71 6.26 14.22
C GLY A 711 -15.23 6.45 13.93
N GLY A 712 -14.43 5.41 14.11
CA GLY A 712 -12.97 5.43 14.06
C GLY A 712 -12.36 6.17 15.24
N LEU A 713 -11.08 5.93 15.49
CA LEU A 713 -10.32 6.52 16.60
C LEU A 713 -10.37 8.05 16.69
N GLN A 714 -10.64 8.73 15.57
CA GLN A 714 -10.73 10.19 15.48
C GLN A 714 -12.17 10.70 15.53
N ASN A 715 -13.15 9.82 15.64
CA ASN A 715 -14.58 10.13 15.54
C ASN A 715 -14.95 10.91 14.26
N THR A 716 -14.22 10.70 13.19
CA THR A 716 -14.51 11.32 11.88
C THR A 716 -15.57 10.56 11.11
N GLY A 717 -15.71 9.27 11.37
CA GLY A 717 -16.42 8.32 10.53
C GLY A 717 -15.71 8.11 9.18
N PHE A 718 -16.28 7.31 8.34
CA PHE A 718 -15.68 6.86 7.08
C PHE A 718 -16.53 7.29 5.88
N ALA A 719 -15.88 7.48 4.72
CA ALA A 719 -16.57 7.93 3.50
C ALA A 719 -17.63 6.91 3.01
N SER A 720 -17.39 5.62 3.21
CA SER A 720 -18.30 4.51 2.89
C SER A 720 -19.64 4.64 3.59
N THR A 721 -19.68 5.21 4.80
CA THR A 721 -20.86 5.40 5.64
C THR A 721 -21.33 6.87 5.71
N GLY A 722 -20.84 7.71 4.79
CA GLY A 722 -21.19 9.13 4.76
C GLY A 722 -20.70 9.92 5.99
N PHE A 723 -19.59 9.47 6.59
CA PHE A 723 -18.98 10.07 7.77
C PHE A 723 -19.93 10.13 9.00
N GLN A 724 -20.90 9.23 9.08
CA GLN A 724 -21.78 9.09 10.23
C GLN A 724 -21.04 8.39 11.37
N THR A 725 -21.30 8.79 12.61
CA THR A 725 -20.80 8.14 13.83
C THR A 725 -21.85 8.21 14.92
N ILE A 726 -21.85 7.22 15.82
CA ILE A 726 -22.75 7.22 16.99
C ILE A 726 -22.50 8.42 17.90
N THR A 727 -21.26 8.87 18.04
CA THR A 727 -20.91 10.06 18.80
C THR A 727 -21.48 11.34 18.19
N LYS A 728 -21.55 11.45 16.85
CA LYS A 728 -22.20 12.59 16.20
C LYS A 728 -23.71 12.59 16.41
N LEU A 729 -24.31 11.40 16.43
CA LEU A 729 -25.73 11.25 16.76
C LEU A 729 -25.98 11.69 18.23
N TYR A 730 -25.23 11.16 19.16
CA TYR A 730 -25.35 11.48 20.60
C TYR A 730 -25.19 12.97 20.90
N ARG A 731 -24.26 13.64 20.21
CA ARG A 731 -24.01 15.09 20.34
C ARG A 731 -24.97 15.95 19.53
N GLY A 732 -25.92 15.36 18.81
CA GLY A 732 -26.88 16.11 17.97
C GLY A 732 -26.27 16.73 16.69
N ASN A 733 -25.04 16.36 16.32
CA ASN A 733 -24.40 16.83 15.10
C ASN A 733 -25.04 16.23 13.83
N ILE A 734 -25.66 15.06 13.95
CA ILE A 734 -26.53 14.45 12.96
C ILE A 734 -27.85 14.08 13.64
N LYS A 735 -28.95 14.13 12.89
CA LYS A 735 -30.29 13.82 13.42
C LYS A 735 -30.59 12.33 13.39
N THR A 736 -30.02 11.61 12.44
CA THR A 736 -30.24 10.19 12.22
C THR A 736 -28.94 9.53 11.80
N ILE A 737 -28.82 8.23 12.09
CA ILE A 737 -27.73 7.35 11.66
C ILE A 737 -28.33 6.15 10.93
N ILE A 738 -27.70 5.74 9.83
CA ILE A 738 -28.17 4.63 9.00
C ILE A 738 -27.20 3.47 9.22
N SER A 739 -27.73 2.26 9.44
CA SER A 739 -26.91 1.05 9.57
C SER A 739 -26.07 0.78 8.30
N VAL A 740 -24.93 0.13 8.45
CA VAL A 740 -24.01 -0.13 7.31
C VAL A 740 -24.63 -1.04 6.25
N ASP A 741 -25.56 -1.90 6.63
CA ASP A 741 -26.39 -2.74 5.74
C ASP A 741 -27.57 -1.97 5.11
N LYS A 742 -27.80 -0.72 5.53
CA LYS A 742 -28.85 0.20 5.07
C LYS A 742 -30.28 -0.26 5.37
N GLN A 743 -30.45 -1.23 6.26
CA GLN A 743 -31.78 -1.75 6.62
C GLN A 743 -32.44 -0.89 7.71
N SER A 744 -31.63 -0.26 8.57
CA SER A 744 -32.12 0.45 9.74
C SER A 744 -31.74 1.92 9.72
N THR A 745 -32.62 2.74 10.30
CA THR A 745 -32.36 4.17 10.51
C THR A 745 -32.80 4.54 11.91
N TYR A 746 -31.86 5.03 12.71
CA TYR A 746 -32.11 5.44 14.09
C TYR A 746 -31.92 6.95 14.27
N ASN A 747 -32.74 7.55 15.12
CA ASN A 747 -32.41 8.77 15.84
C ASN A 747 -32.00 8.39 17.27
N LEU A 748 -31.52 9.32 18.07
CA LEU A 748 -31.05 8.99 19.43
C LEU A 748 -32.15 8.38 20.30
N PRO A 749 -33.34 8.97 20.45
CA PRO A 749 -34.41 8.34 21.23
C PRO A 749 -34.84 6.98 20.69
N SER A 750 -34.87 6.76 19.37
CA SER A 750 -35.28 5.47 18.81
C SER A 750 -34.23 4.39 19.06
N LEU A 751 -32.93 4.73 19.06
CA LEU A 751 -31.87 3.80 19.44
C LEU A 751 -31.94 3.42 20.93
N GLU A 752 -32.18 4.41 21.81
CA GLU A 752 -32.41 4.16 23.25
C GLU A 752 -33.62 3.25 23.47
N ASN A 753 -34.76 3.52 22.82
CA ASN A 753 -35.95 2.66 22.87
C ASN A 753 -35.72 1.25 22.31
N ALA A 754 -34.92 1.11 21.25
CA ALA A 754 -34.56 -0.20 20.69
C ALA A 754 -33.76 -1.02 21.73
N LEU A 755 -32.83 -0.39 22.44
CA LEU A 755 -32.10 -1.07 23.52
C LEU A 755 -33.02 -1.44 24.68
N VAL A 756 -33.94 -0.57 25.12
CA VAL A 756 -34.96 -0.89 26.13
C VAL A 756 -35.80 -2.10 25.71
N SER A 757 -36.19 -2.14 24.42
CA SER A 757 -36.96 -3.26 23.89
C SER A 757 -36.20 -4.58 23.90
N ILE A 758 -34.89 -4.55 23.58
CA ILE A 758 -34.01 -5.71 23.63
C ILE A 758 -33.80 -6.15 25.11
N MET A 759 -33.55 -5.20 26.02
CA MET A 759 -33.48 -5.46 27.48
C MET A 759 -34.77 -6.12 27.97
N THR A 760 -35.92 -5.57 27.60
CA THR A 760 -37.24 -6.09 27.99
C THR A 760 -37.45 -7.52 27.50
N PHE A 761 -37.05 -7.81 26.27
CA PHE A 761 -37.16 -9.14 25.68
C PHE A 761 -36.31 -10.20 26.41
N PHE A 762 -35.08 -9.85 26.75
CA PHE A 762 -34.14 -10.80 27.41
C PHE A 762 -34.24 -10.79 28.94
N ASN A 763 -34.81 -9.79 29.54
CA ASN A 763 -35.01 -9.61 30.98
C ASN A 763 -33.70 -9.86 31.77
N PRO A 764 -32.63 -9.08 31.58
CA PRO A 764 -31.36 -9.31 32.24
C PRO A 764 -31.43 -9.06 33.74
N ALA A 765 -30.64 -9.79 34.48
CA ALA A 765 -30.41 -9.56 35.90
C ALA A 765 -29.25 -8.59 36.16
N GLU A 766 -28.41 -8.37 35.15
CA GLU A 766 -27.26 -7.49 35.14
C GLU A 766 -27.00 -6.98 33.72
N ILE A 767 -26.60 -5.72 33.61
CA ILE A 767 -26.19 -5.11 32.34
C ILE A 767 -24.72 -4.69 32.48
N ARG A 768 -23.91 -4.98 31.46
CA ARG A 768 -22.52 -4.56 31.36
C ARG A 768 -22.30 -3.69 30.14
N THR A 769 -21.52 -2.67 30.29
CA THR A 769 -21.17 -1.77 29.17
C THR A 769 -19.79 -1.15 29.36
N GLN A 770 -19.35 -0.38 28.40
CA GLN A 770 -18.08 0.33 28.45
C GLN A 770 -18.21 1.61 29.32
N SER A 771 -17.11 2.01 29.97
CA SER A 771 -17.08 3.21 30.80
C SER A 771 -17.30 4.47 29.97
N THR A 772 -18.13 5.39 30.48
CA THR A 772 -18.42 6.69 29.85
C THR A 772 -17.24 7.65 29.89
N TYR A 773 -16.28 7.45 30.80
CA TYR A 773 -15.15 8.36 31.06
C TYR A 773 -13.78 7.71 30.82
N SER A 774 -13.75 6.50 30.33
CA SER A 774 -12.48 5.81 30.07
C SER A 774 -11.59 6.63 29.13
N GLY A 775 -10.39 6.91 29.57
CA GLY A 775 -9.38 7.60 28.77
C GLY A 775 -9.47 9.14 28.71
N GLU A 776 -10.43 9.79 29.35
CA GLU A 776 -10.52 11.26 29.31
C GLU A 776 -9.30 11.96 29.92
N THR A 777 -8.78 11.45 31.02
CA THR A 777 -7.66 12.03 31.79
C THR A 777 -6.35 11.26 31.60
N THR A 778 -6.32 10.22 30.80
CA THR A 778 -5.14 9.36 30.61
C THR A 778 -4.37 9.72 29.33
N PRO A 779 -3.07 9.38 29.23
CA PRO A 779 -2.29 9.53 28.00
C PRO A 779 -2.82 8.69 26.83
N ILE A 780 -3.50 7.57 27.12
CA ILE A 780 -4.14 6.72 26.14
C ILE A 780 -5.61 7.05 26.13
N LYS A 781 -6.07 7.54 24.98
CA LYS A 781 -7.50 7.82 24.79
C LYS A 781 -8.23 6.52 24.47
N ASP A 782 -9.43 6.42 25.00
CA ASP A 782 -10.34 5.35 24.63
C ASP A 782 -10.98 5.62 23.25
N HIS A 783 -11.60 4.62 22.68
CA HIS A 783 -12.35 4.81 21.44
C HIS A 783 -13.58 5.70 21.70
N PRO A 784 -13.87 6.69 20.85
CA PRO A 784 -15.04 7.55 21.07
C PRO A 784 -16.36 6.80 21.10
N ASP A 785 -16.48 5.71 20.37
CA ASP A 785 -17.68 4.89 20.37
C ASP A 785 -17.85 4.13 21.68
N HIS A 786 -16.78 3.70 22.37
CA HIS A 786 -16.87 3.07 23.69
C HIS A 786 -17.56 3.98 24.70
N ASN A 787 -17.04 5.20 24.86
CA ASN A 787 -17.61 6.16 25.80
C ASN A 787 -19.04 6.55 25.43
N THR A 788 -19.34 6.66 24.14
CA THR A 788 -20.67 7.03 23.65
C THR A 788 -21.69 5.90 23.86
N VAL A 789 -21.30 4.66 23.58
CA VAL A 789 -22.17 3.48 23.83
C VAL A 789 -22.43 3.35 25.31
N GLY A 790 -21.41 3.47 26.16
CA GLY A 790 -21.62 3.48 27.61
C GLY A 790 -22.65 4.51 28.06
N ALA A 791 -22.57 5.75 27.53
CA ALA A 791 -23.52 6.80 27.86
C ALA A 791 -24.96 6.48 27.41
N ILE A 792 -25.14 5.99 26.16
CA ILE A 792 -26.45 5.62 25.62
C ILE A 792 -27.05 4.44 26.41
N VAL A 793 -26.24 3.42 26.70
CA VAL A 793 -26.68 2.24 27.48
C VAL A 793 -27.10 2.64 28.89
N THR A 794 -26.38 3.58 29.52
CA THR A 794 -26.78 4.11 30.82
C THR A 794 -28.17 4.71 30.82
N VAL A 795 -28.49 5.54 29.80
CA VAL A 795 -29.82 6.13 29.64
C VAL A 795 -30.87 5.03 29.41
N ALA A 796 -30.62 4.12 28.48
CA ALA A 796 -31.53 3.02 28.18
C ALA A 796 -31.76 2.10 29.39
N ALA A 797 -30.76 1.85 30.22
CA ALA A 797 -30.90 1.05 31.45
C ALA A 797 -31.73 1.76 32.51
N ILE A 798 -31.60 3.09 32.65
CA ILE A 798 -32.46 3.88 33.55
C ILE A 798 -33.91 3.80 33.08
N ASP A 799 -34.17 3.97 31.79
CA ASP A 799 -35.52 3.88 31.22
C ASP A 799 -36.10 2.48 31.40
N TYR A 800 -35.30 1.45 31.12
CA TYR A 800 -35.69 0.06 31.36
C TYR A 800 -36.04 -0.23 32.81
N ASN A 801 -35.26 0.24 33.78
CA ASN A 801 -35.52 0.08 35.21
C ASN A 801 -36.81 0.80 35.64
N ASN A 802 -37.07 1.99 35.07
CA ASN A 802 -38.29 2.77 35.36
C ASN A 802 -39.54 2.10 34.75
N ASP A 803 -39.46 1.62 33.52
CA ASP A 803 -40.59 1.07 32.79
C ASP A 803 -41.01 -0.32 33.26
N VAL A 804 -40.01 -1.20 33.54
CA VAL A 804 -40.27 -2.60 33.83
C VAL A 804 -40.40 -2.84 35.34
N TYR A 805 -39.66 -2.14 36.17
CA TYR A 805 -39.59 -2.42 37.61
C TYR A 805 -40.17 -1.31 38.51
N GLY A 806 -40.59 -0.18 37.93
CA GLY A 806 -41.29 0.87 38.68
C GLY A 806 -40.55 1.36 39.89
N ASN A 807 -39.25 1.52 39.81
CA ASN A 807 -38.33 1.93 40.90
C ASN A 807 -38.21 0.97 42.10
N LEU A 808 -38.70 -0.28 41.99
CA LEU A 808 -38.69 -1.23 43.11
C LEU A 808 -37.42 -2.08 43.20
N THR A 809 -36.79 -2.36 42.06
CA THR A 809 -35.50 -3.08 41.96
C THR A 809 -34.68 -2.56 40.82
N ASN A 810 -33.57 -1.88 41.12
CA ASN A 810 -32.67 -1.45 40.03
C ASN A 810 -31.76 -2.60 39.62
N ILE A 811 -31.80 -2.94 38.37
CA ILE A 811 -30.83 -3.85 37.78
C ILE A 811 -29.47 -3.16 37.73
N PRO A 812 -28.39 -3.78 38.25
CA PRO A 812 -27.06 -3.16 38.25
C PRO A 812 -26.55 -2.98 36.82
N VAL A 813 -25.85 -1.85 36.62
CA VAL A 813 -25.08 -1.58 35.41
C VAL A 813 -23.62 -1.54 35.81
N GLU A 814 -22.82 -2.42 35.21
CA GLU A 814 -21.38 -2.50 35.44
C GLU A 814 -20.62 -1.89 34.25
N TYR A 815 -19.59 -1.15 34.53
CA TYR A 815 -18.79 -0.44 33.52
C TYR A 815 -17.40 -1.03 33.43
N TYR A 816 -16.92 -1.25 32.22
CA TYR A 816 -15.59 -1.78 31.97
C TYR A 816 -14.70 -0.77 31.27
N GLU A 817 -13.44 -0.72 31.69
CA GLU A 817 -12.45 0.17 31.09
C GLU A 817 -12.00 -0.38 29.74
N GLY A 818 -12.01 0.46 28.71
CA GLY A 818 -11.52 0.14 27.37
C GLY A 818 -10.00 0.25 27.24
N TYR A 819 -9.50 0.87 26.18
CA TYR A 819 -8.07 0.96 25.85
C TYR A 819 -7.14 1.46 26.97
N PRO A 820 -7.54 2.38 27.85
CA PRO A 820 -6.68 2.87 28.94
C PRO A 820 -6.28 1.80 29.94
N MET A 821 -7.00 0.67 30.06
CA MET A 821 -6.65 -0.40 30.97
C MET A 821 -5.23 -0.96 30.77
N ARG A 822 -4.66 -0.77 29.58
CA ARG A 822 -3.26 -1.17 29.31
C ARG A 822 -2.22 -0.41 30.13
N LEU A 823 -2.61 0.72 30.75
CA LEU A 823 -1.76 1.49 31.69
C LEU A 823 -1.80 0.90 33.10
N ARG A 824 -2.76 0.06 33.43
CA ARG A 824 -2.90 -0.56 34.72
C ARG A 824 -2.04 -1.82 34.86
N PRO A 825 -1.78 -2.32 36.04
CA PRO A 825 -1.12 -3.61 36.26
C PRO A 825 -1.86 -4.75 35.56
N ALA A 826 -1.17 -5.82 35.19
CA ALA A 826 -1.82 -7.05 34.72
C ALA A 826 -2.51 -7.73 35.92
N ASN A 827 -3.76 -8.16 35.70
CA ASN A 827 -4.57 -8.79 36.75
C ASN A 827 -5.28 -10.07 36.28
N VAL A 828 -5.13 -10.43 34.99
CA VAL A 828 -5.62 -11.70 34.40
C VAL A 828 -4.41 -12.59 34.14
N SER A 829 -4.42 -13.81 34.71
CA SER A 829 -3.31 -14.76 34.62
C SER A 829 -3.78 -16.21 34.75
N GLY A 830 -2.89 -17.18 34.53
CA GLY A 830 -3.20 -18.61 34.69
C GLY A 830 -4.26 -19.11 33.73
N GLU A 831 -5.22 -19.85 34.18
CA GLU A 831 -6.31 -20.43 33.35
C GLU A 831 -7.20 -19.35 32.75
N ASP A 832 -7.50 -18.29 33.51
CA ASP A 832 -8.28 -17.17 32.99
C ASP A 832 -7.65 -16.52 31.77
N LEU A 833 -6.33 -16.31 31.80
CA LEU A 833 -5.61 -15.79 30.64
C LEU A 833 -5.64 -16.75 29.47
N LEU A 834 -5.43 -18.04 29.71
CA LEU A 834 -5.45 -19.05 28.64
C LEU A 834 -6.83 -19.14 27.96
N HIS A 835 -7.90 -19.09 28.75
CA HIS A 835 -9.27 -19.13 28.20
C HIS A 835 -9.61 -17.85 27.45
N LYS A 836 -9.23 -16.70 27.99
CA LYS A 836 -9.41 -15.40 27.32
C LYS A 836 -8.61 -15.32 26.00
N GLU A 837 -7.36 -15.79 26.02
CA GLU A 837 -6.53 -15.90 24.81
C GLU A 837 -7.15 -16.85 23.77
N ALA A 838 -7.66 -18.00 24.21
CA ALA A 838 -8.28 -18.98 23.31
C ALA A 838 -9.55 -18.41 22.63
N ALA A 839 -10.41 -17.74 23.39
CA ALA A 839 -11.59 -17.08 22.87
C ALA A 839 -11.22 -15.95 21.88
N TYR A 840 -10.25 -15.12 22.24
CA TYR A 840 -9.83 -14.02 21.39
C TYR A 840 -9.14 -14.49 20.11
N VAL A 841 -8.35 -15.55 20.17
CA VAL A 841 -7.72 -16.16 18.98
C VAL A 841 -8.76 -16.77 18.04
N ALA A 842 -9.84 -17.36 18.59
CA ALA A 842 -10.95 -17.83 17.77
C ALA A 842 -11.63 -16.66 17.00
N TYR A 843 -11.86 -15.54 17.68
CA TYR A 843 -12.30 -14.29 17.03
C TYR A 843 -11.30 -13.81 15.96
N GLY A 844 -10.02 -13.73 16.32
CA GLY A 844 -8.96 -13.24 15.46
C GLY A 844 -8.72 -14.06 14.19
N ALA A 845 -9.22 -15.29 14.14
CA ALA A 845 -9.23 -16.07 12.90
C ALA A 845 -10.10 -15.42 11.79
N PHE A 846 -11.04 -14.55 12.19
CA PHE A 846 -11.98 -13.87 11.30
C PHE A 846 -11.74 -12.36 11.19
N ASP A 847 -10.95 -11.76 12.08
CA ASP A 847 -10.58 -10.34 12.03
C ASP A 847 -9.11 -10.17 11.62
N PRO A 848 -8.85 -9.73 10.38
CA PRO A 848 -7.48 -9.57 9.86
C PRO A 848 -6.72 -8.41 10.49
N SER A 849 -7.37 -7.53 11.24
CA SER A 849 -6.73 -6.38 11.89
C SER A 849 -6.14 -6.73 13.26
N THR A 850 -6.38 -7.96 13.75
CA THR A 850 -5.97 -8.44 15.07
C THR A 850 -5.04 -9.65 14.96
N CYS A 851 -4.72 -10.26 16.11
CA CYS A 851 -3.90 -11.46 16.19
C CYS A 851 -4.75 -12.75 16.14
N SER A 852 -4.30 -13.73 15.36
CA SER A 852 -4.98 -15.00 15.14
C SER A 852 -4.26 -16.21 15.76
N SER A 853 -3.29 -15.99 16.64
CA SER A 853 -2.65 -17.02 17.46
C SER A 853 -2.10 -16.40 18.75
N VAL A 854 -2.02 -17.18 19.81
CA VAL A 854 -1.47 -16.75 21.10
C VAL A 854 -0.06 -16.17 20.97
N ALA A 855 0.79 -16.82 20.15
CA ALA A 855 2.13 -16.31 19.88
C ALA A 855 2.11 -14.93 19.24
N GLN A 856 1.27 -14.72 18.23
CA GLN A 856 1.11 -13.43 17.56
C GLN A 856 0.52 -12.37 18.51
N CYS A 857 -0.47 -12.72 19.33
CA CYS A 857 -1.05 -11.83 20.33
C CYS A 857 0.01 -11.35 21.32
N ASN A 858 0.88 -12.26 21.77
CA ASN A 858 1.95 -11.94 22.70
C ASN A 858 3.07 -11.08 22.09
N GLU A 859 3.30 -11.16 20.77
CA GLU A 859 4.25 -10.31 20.07
C GLU A 859 3.72 -8.87 19.86
N ILE A 860 2.39 -8.71 19.84
CA ILE A 860 1.76 -7.40 19.66
C ILE A 860 1.47 -6.81 21.03
N ALA A 861 2.32 -5.89 21.49
CA ALA A 861 2.26 -5.29 22.83
C ALA A 861 0.87 -4.73 23.21
N THR A 862 0.07 -4.31 22.25
CA THR A 862 -1.29 -3.82 22.47
C THR A 862 -2.21 -4.95 22.89
N TYR A 863 -2.28 -6.04 22.13
CA TYR A 863 -3.17 -7.16 22.42
C TYR A 863 -2.72 -7.94 23.67
N SER A 864 -1.44 -8.21 23.83
CA SER A 864 -0.93 -8.85 25.05
C SER A 864 -1.26 -8.02 26.30
N SER A 865 -1.32 -6.70 26.17
CA SER A 865 -1.72 -5.83 27.29
C SER A 865 -3.20 -5.93 27.61
N TYR A 866 -4.10 -6.03 26.62
CA TYR A 866 -5.54 -6.18 26.85
C TYR A 866 -5.88 -7.57 27.37
N LEU A 867 -5.30 -8.62 26.83
CA LEU A 867 -5.57 -9.99 27.23
C LEU A 867 -5.18 -10.25 28.70
N ALA A 868 -4.10 -9.66 29.17
CA ALA A 868 -3.64 -9.80 30.54
C ALA A 868 -4.39 -8.90 31.56
N ARG A 869 -5.50 -8.25 31.16
CA ARG A 869 -6.20 -7.27 32.03
C ARG A 869 -7.70 -7.30 31.86
N GLN A 870 -8.38 -6.95 32.96
CA GLN A 870 -9.80 -6.63 32.99
C GLN A 870 -10.03 -5.66 34.15
N TYR A 871 -10.73 -4.57 33.93
CA TYR A 871 -10.99 -3.59 34.96
C TYR A 871 -12.42 -3.06 34.91
N GLN A 872 -13.15 -3.28 36.01
CA GLN A 872 -14.41 -2.59 36.24
C GLN A 872 -14.13 -1.17 36.72
N MET A 873 -14.99 -0.25 36.32
CA MET A 873 -14.90 1.17 36.64
C MET A 873 -16.14 1.58 37.43
N PRO A 874 -16.00 2.46 38.44
CA PRO A 874 -17.18 3.18 38.90
C PRO A 874 -17.75 3.97 37.75
N TYR A 875 -19.03 4.15 37.70
CA TYR A 875 -19.80 4.87 36.66
C TYR A 875 -18.98 5.85 35.85
#